data_f664310e723f819c7e88efbafe4d03cd
#
_entry.id   f664310e723f819c7e88efbafe4d03cd
#
_cell.length_a   1.000
_cell.length_b   1.000
_cell.length_c   1.000
_cell.angle_alpha   90.00
_cell.angle_beta   90.00
_cell.angle_gamma   90.00
#
_symmetry.space_group_name_H-M   'P 1'
#
loop_
_entity.id
_entity.type
_entity.pdbx_description
1 polymer ?
#
loop_
_entity_poly.entity_id
_entity_poly.type
_entity_poly.pdbx_seq_one_letter_code
_entity_poly.pdbx_strand_id
1 'polypeptide(L)'
;ILAKNEEQLKNLKKDNKLKLKDKLILALNYEKRIDYLENKEPLISNQILSQVYPTLADLYIKSNFTKKAIENLETAIEDKQKKKFKTRLIFILAQLYHAENNYKASVYYQQVVERNPEYEMAFQAKINRALSFSGDDSRSIKAQLLKMLKDDKNIEFFDQIYYALAEIEFKNKNDELGKQQLQKSINLSVSNLAQKIKSMKRMGDLYFDKSQYIKSYFYYDSIKKTPLNDYKFKDLVEKKYKLLSAIFINRATIDVNDSLIAICSLGPKERRDKIYQAVDLVIAKRSKQSESPLLASSSLNKTPTNNTSSQSFFIWDQSTLNRGKIEFDKKWGKMRLDDNWRRSTKSNMFFDETDGIESDFSNTDLFDELSQNLPCDNDELLSSMRDSILTSLFNLGLIHHYETKNLERSAKYFKRIADNFQPKIQSIASIYELYTIYKELGAQKSSLEMKQLILDNYPNSKYAKLLLGGKTLSDESLAMKKENTEYSKLFSGYKAGKYTNTIEACSNKMKDTTNPLFCQYGLLKAYSLKKNNDTLNNNTKLISTLKSIVKQCLGTEFADQAISVLNDLKVKTAENLNQKEKWDFTYNPDTLHYFILIAPKDGFSINSAKNNTANFNSSNFSELKLKVSSTFLNTSDQMIIVKYFKNSKKALDYLLAFKANKGKIKSYKNEDFFIINPKNLRELYIEKNTTNYLEFFKQFYE
;
A
#
# COMPACT_ATOMS: atom_id res chain seq x y z
N ILE A 1 56.66 12.61 2.71
CA ILE A 1 55.95 11.96 1.58
C ILE A 1 54.64 11.36 2.07
N LEU A 2 54.58 10.70 3.24
CA LEU A 2 53.40 10.10 3.80
C LEU A 2 52.37 11.15 4.26
N ALA A 3 52.79 12.20 4.96
CA ALA A 3 51.90 13.33 5.31
C ALA A 3 51.27 13.93 4.06
N LYS A 4 51.96 14.02 2.94
CA LYS A 4 51.43 14.47 1.65
C LYS A 4 50.44 13.49 1.04
N ASN A 5 50.66 12.19 1.23
CA ASN A 5 49.75 11.12 0.75
C ASN A 5 48.48 11.06 1.64
N GLU A 6 48.58 11.31 2.96
CA GLU A 6 47.43 11.40 3.87
C GLU A 6 46.60 12.64 3.61
N GLU A 7 47.25 13.76 3.34
CA GLU A 7 46.56 15.00 2.97
C GLU A 7 45.85 14.83 1.62
N GLN A 8 46.47 14.13 0.67
CA GLN A 8 45.87 13.79 -0.61
C GLN A 8 44.71 12.80 -0.45
N LEU A 9 44.79 11.81 0.44
CA LEU A 9 43.69 10.91 0.80
C LEU A 9 42.53 11.65 1.50
N LYS A 10 42.87 12.61 2.36
CA LYS A 10 41.88 13.47 3.04
C LYS A 10 41.20 14.42 2.06
N ASN A 11 41.93 14.93 1.08
CA ASN A 11 41.40 15.80 0.03
C ASN A 11 40.56 15.02 -1.00
N LEU A 12 40.92 13.76 -1.30
CA LEU A 12 40.09 12.82 -2.09
C LEU A 12 38.73 12.57 -1.46
N LYS A 13 38.65 12.54 -0.12
CA LYS A 13 37.36 12.41 0.58
C LYS A 13 36.42 13.63 0.41
N LYS A 14 37.02 14.83 0.26
CA LYS A 14 36.30 16.12 0.12
C LYS A 14 35.94 16.47 -1.32
N ASP A 15 36.59 15.86 -2.30
CA ASP A 15 36.42 16.20 -3.71
C ASP A 15 35.18 15.50 -4.31
N ASN A 16 34.07 16.24 -4.37
CA ASN A 16 32.82 15.77 -4.95
C ASN A 16 32.83 15.72 -6.49
N LYS A 17 33.89 16.14 -7.15
CA LYS A 17 33.99 16.19 -8.62
C LYS A 17 34.59 14.91 -9.25
N LEU A 18 35.31 14.10 -8.48
CA LEU A 18 35.87 12.82 -8.96
C LEU A 18 34.86 11.70 -8.93
N LYS A 19 34.73 10.97 -10.03
CA LYS A 19 33.90 9.76 -10.09
C LYS A 19 34.40 8.69 -9.12
N LEU A 20 33.51 7.90 -8.55
CA LEU A 20 33.82 6.86 -7.56
C LEU A 20 34.92 5.90 -8.02
N LYS A 21 34.96 5.57 -9.34
CA LYS A 21 35.96 4.71 -9.99
C LYS A 21 37.37 5.32 -9.94
N ASP A 22 37.47 6.62 -10.17
CA ASP A 22 38.75 7.34 -10.19
C ASP A 22 39.29 7.50 -8.77
N LYS A 23 38.40 7.73 -7.79
CA LYS A 23 38.75 7.74 -6.37
C LYS A 23 39.31 6.39 -5.92
N LEU A 24 38.76 5.30 -6.42
CA LEU A 24 39.18 3.93 -6.08
C LEU A 24 40.57 3.60 -6.66
N ILE A 25 40.83 3.98 -7.93
CA ILE A 25 42.09 3.79 -8.58
C ILE A 25 43.21 4.57 -7.88
N LEU A 26 42.92 5.82 -7.49
CA LEU A 26 43.86 6.64 -6.74
C LEU A 26 44.12 6.06 -5.34
N ALA A 27 43.10 5.55 -4.66
CA ALA A 27 43.26 4.91 -3.36
C ALA A 27 44.12 3.63 -3.44
N LEU A 28 43.89 2.78 -4.46
CA LEU A 28 44.69 1.58 -4.71
C LEU A 28 46.18 1.92 -5.04
N ASN A 29 46.40 3.02 -5.74
CA ASN A 29 47.77 3.49 -6.01
C ASN A 29 48.48 4.00 -4.74
N TYR A 30 47.73 4.65 -3.84
CA TYR A 30 48.25 5.04 -2.53
C TYR A 30 48.50 3.82 -1.63
N GLU A 31 47.60 2.79 -1.66
CA GLU A 31 47.82 1.52 -0.95
C GLU A 31 49.10 0.81 -1.36
N LYS A 32 49.35 0.63 -2.67
CA LYS A 32 50.57 0.05 -3.20
C LYS A 32 51.86 0.86 -2.85
N ARG A 33 51.69 2.17 -2.72
CA ARG A 33 52.82 3.05 -2.36
C ARG A 33 53.07 3.03 -0.85
N ILE A 34 52.06 2.79 -0.03
CA ILE A 34 52.13 2.55 1.42
C ILE A 34 52.85 1.22 1.66
N ASP A 35 52.43 0.11 1.01
CA ASP A 35 53.09 -1.19 1.10
C ASP A 35 54.57 -1.13 0.72
N TYR A 36 54.90 -0.34 -0.31
CA TYR A 36 56.31 -0.12 -0.72
C TYR A 36 57.10 0.67 0.32
N LEU A 37 56.47 1.60 1.04
CA LEU A 37 57.12 2.43 2.06
C LEU A 37 57.20 1.72 3.42
N GLU A 38 56.29 0.81 3.74
CA GLU A 38 56.34 -0.05 4.93
C GLU A 38 57.47 -1.06 4.90
N ASN A 39 57.87 -1.51 3.73
CA ASN A 39 58.98 -2.43 3.54
C ASN A 39 60.36 -1.75 3.59
N LYS A 40 60.44 -0.43 3.70
CA LYS A 40 61.65 0.35 3.90
C LYS A 40 61.57 1.03 5.26
N GLU A 41 62.38 0.63 6.22
CA GLU A 41 62.50 1.11 7.62
C GLU A 41 61.68 2.34 8.05
N PRO A 42 61.04 2.33 9.24
CA PRO A 42 59.95 3.23 9.59
C PRO A 42 60.38 4.69 9.77
N LEU A 43 60.35 5.48 8.71
CA LEU A 43 60.38 6.96 8.75
C LEU A 43 59.06 7.54 9.20
N ILE A 44 58.08 6.70 9.58
CA ILE A 44 56.70 7.10 9.82
C ILE A 44 56.35 6.83 11.27
N SER A 45 55.75 7.80 11.95
CA SER A 45 55.32 7.61 13.33
C SER A 45 54.21 6.53 13.38
N ASN A 46 54.33 5.61 14.35
CA ASN A 46 53.30 4.56 14.59
C ASN A 46 51.89 5.13 14.74
N GLN A 47 51.75 6.40 15.08
CA GLN A 47 50.47 7.10 15.19
C GLN A 47 49.81 7.33 13.81
N ILE A 48 50.63 7.55 12.78
CA ILE A 48 50.15 7.76 11.40
C ILE A 48 49.82 6.40 10.78
N LEU A 49 50.69 5.40 10.97
CA LEU A 49 50.45 4.03 10.48
C LEU A 49 49.12 3.47 11.03
N SER A 50 48.86 3.71 12.29
CA SER A 50 47.62 3.24 12.93
C SER A 50 46.31 3.83 12.35
N GLN A 51 46.39 4.90 11.55
CA GLN A 51 45.23 5.52 10.88
C GLN A 51 45.01 5.07 9.44
N VAL A 52 46.00 4.40 8.85
CA VAL A 52 45.97 3.96 7.42
C VAL A 52 44.83 2.96 7.20
N TYR A 53 44.85 1.85 7.93
CA TYR A 53 43.86 0.79 7.76
C TYR A 53 42.43 1.22 8.08
N PRO A 54 42.14 2.00 9.14
CA PRO A 54 40.80 2.57 9.37
C PRO A 54 40.33 3.47 8.22
N THR A 55 41.24 4.23 7.62
CA THR A 55 40.91 5.14 6.51
C THR A 55 40.61 4.36 5.23
N LEU A 56 41.40 3.33 4.94
CA LEU A 56 41.14 2.42 3.80
C LEU A 56 39.82 1.68 3.98
N ALA A 57 39.53 1.20 5.19
CA ALA A 57 38.26 0.54 5.49
C ALA A 57 37.06 1.46 5.24
N ASP A 58 37.13 2.73 5.67
CA ASP A 58 36.06 3.72 5.40
C ASP A 58 35.86 3.95 3.90
N LEU A 59 36.95 4.00 3.14
CA LEU A 59 36.90 4.13 1.68
C LEU A 59 36.23 2.91 1.04
N TYR A 60 36.63 1.69 1.45
CA TYR A 60 36.05 0.45 0.94
C TYR A 60 34.57 0.29 1.32
N ILE A 61 34.15 0.71 2.53
CA ILE A 61 32.74 0.75 2.93
C ILE A 61 31.96 1.66 1.98
N LYS A 62 32.45 2.88 1.72
CA LYS A 62 31.80 3.85 0.82
C LYS A 62 31.74 3.37 -0.63
N SER A 63 32.67 2.51 -1.01
CA SER A 63 32.77 1.93 -2.35
C SER A 63 32.04 0.58 -2.47
N ASN A 64 31.36 0.10 -1.41
CA ASN A 64 30.68 -1.19 -1.33
C ASN A 64 31.60 -2.43 -1.51
N PHE A 65 32.89 -2.31 -1.22
CA PHE A 65 33.82 -3.44 -1.19
C PHE A 65 33.95 -4.04 0.22
N THR A 66 32.87 -4.68 0.68
CA THR A 66 32.72 -5.16 2.07
C THR A 66 33.86 -6.05 2.52
N LYS A 67 34.31 -7.01 1.70
CA LYS A 67 35.39 -7.94 2.08
C LYS A 67 36.71 -7.20 2.37
N LYS A 68 37.13 -6.29 1.47
CA LYS A 68 38.33 -5.48 1.69
C LYS A 68 38.22 -4.55 2.90
N ALA A 69 37.02 -4.03 3.17
CA ALA A 69 36.75 -3.23 4.37
C ALA A 69 36.95 -4.07 5.63
N ILE A 70 36.46 -5.31 5.65
CA ILE A 70 36.62 -6.25 6.77
C ILE A 70 38.13 -6.54 7.01
N GLU A 71 38.88 -6.94 5.97
CA GLU A 71 40.32 -7.23 6.05
C GLU A 71 41.10 -6.05 6.67
N ASN A 72 40.83 -4.84 6.17
CA ASN A 72 41.51 -3.64 6.69
C ASN A 72 41.06 -3.30 8.13
N LEU A 73 39.84 -3.57 8.51
CA LEU A 73 39.38 -3.36 9.91
C LEU A 73 39.97 -4.41 10.85
N GLU A 74 40.08 -5.67 10.43
CA GLU A 74 40.75 -6.73 11.21
C GLU A 74 42.20 -6.33 11.51
N THR A 75 42.95 -5.88 10.51
CA THR A 75 44.31 -5.35 10.71
C THR A 75 44.30 -4.11 11.63
N ALA A 76 43.36 -3.17 11.42
CA ALA A 76 43.30 -1.94 12.22
C ALA A 76 43.02 -2.18 13.71
N ILE A 77 42.28 -3.25 14.07
CA ILE A 77 42.02 -3.55 15.47
C ILE A 77 43.19 -4.29 16.15
N GLU A 78 44.12 -4.86 15.44
CA GLU A 78 45.35 -5.43 15.99
C GLU A 78 46.32 -4.35 16.43
N ASP A 79 46.31 -3.20 15.74
CA ASP A 79 47.20 -2.06 16.02
C ASP A 79 46.91 -1.44 17.41
N LYS A 80 47.95 -0.70 17.92
CA LYS A 80 47.85 0.11 19.13
C LYS A 80 46.96 1.35 18.91
N GLN A 81 45.65 1.20 19.12
CA GLN A 81 44.67 2.26 18.99
C GLN A 81 44.20 2.79 20.35
N LYS A 82 43.78 4.06 20.41
CA LYS A 82 43.08 4.60 21.58
C LYS A 82 41.83 3.79 21.89
N LYS A 83 41.57 3.46 23.17
CA LYS A 83 40.49 2.57 23.62
C LYS A 83 39.14 2.90 22.96
N LYS A 84 38.71 4.17 22.98
CA LYS A 84 37.43 4.60 22.38
C LYS A 84 37.38 4.37 20.87
N PHE A 85 38.48 4.68 20.17
CA PHE A 85 38.58 4.53 18.72
C PHE A 85 38.58 3.06 18.32
N LYS A 86 39.39 2.20 19.01
CA LYS A 86 39.41 0.76 18.79
C LYS A 86 38.02 0.13 19.00
N THR A 87 37.31 0.54 20.04
CA THR A 87 35.94 0.06 20.29
C THR A 87 35.00 0.41 19.14
N ARG A 88 35.14 1.62 18.57
CA ARG A 88 34.35 2.03 17.41
C ARG A 88 34.68 1.23 16.14
N LEU A 89 35.97 0.93 15.91
CA LEU A 89 36.38 0.06 14.78
C LEU A 89 35.82 -1.36 14.93
N ILE A 90 35.88 -1.95 16.15
CA ILE A 90 35.29 -3.25 16.43
C ILE A 90 33.78 -3.23 16.19
N PHE A 91 33.10 -2.13 16.57
CA PHE A 91 31.67 -2.01 16.32
C PHE A 91 31.33 -1.97 14.84
N ILE A 92 32.09 -1.21 14.02
CA ILE A 92 31.93 -1.16 12.57
C ILE A 92 32.20 -2.54 11.94
N LEU A 93 33.27 -3.22 12.39
CA LEU A 93 33.59 -4.57 11.94
C LEU A 93 32.46 -5.56 12.23
N ALA A 94 31.89 -5.47 13.44
CA ALA A 94 30.75 -6.29 13.83
C ALA A 94 29.53 -6.03 12.92
N GLN A 95 29.28 -4.77 12.55
CA GLN A 95 28.19 -4.41 11.62
C GLN A 95 28.39 -4.96 10.21
N LEU A 96 29.63 -4.95 9.69
CA LEU A 96 29.95 -5.53 8.39
C LEU A 96 29.76 -7.05 8.38
N TYR A 97 30.25 -7.74 9.41
CA TYR A 97 30.03 -9.18 9.57
C TYR A 97 28.53 -9.52 9.74
N HIS A 98 27.78 -8.66 10.42
CA HIS A 98 26.34 -8.83 10.55
C HIS A 98 25.63 -8.70 9.19
N ALA A 99 26.06 -7.77 8.35
CA ALA A 99 25.51 -7.60 7.00
C ALA A 99 25.75 -8.81 6.10
N GLU A 100 26.89 -9.52 6.32
CA GLU A 100 27.21 -10.78 5.65
C GLU A 100 26.63 -12.04 6.30
N ASN A 101 25.78 -11.90 7.34
CA ASN A 101 25.22 -13.00 8.14
C ASN A 101 26.29 -13.92 8.74
N ASN A 102 27.44 -13.37 9.07
CA ASN A 102 28.57 -14.13 9.62
C ASN A 102 28.49 -14.22 11.15
N TYR A 103 28.70 -15.42 11.71
CA TYR A 103 28.68 -15.66 13.15
C TYR A 103 29.68 -14.81 13.94
N LYS A 104 30.81 -14.41 13.33
CA LYS A 104 31.80 -13.51 13.96
C LYS A 104 31.19 -12.19 14.43
N ALA A 105 30.09 -11.74 13.82
CA ALA A 105 29.41 -10.53 14.23
C ALA A 105 29.02 -10.54 15.73
N SER A 106 28.45 -11.64 16.20
CA SER A 106 28.06 -11.80 17.63
C SER A 106 29.27 -11.71 18.56
N VAL A 107 30.40 -12.29 18.16
CA VAL A 107 31.66 -12.25 18.93
C VAL A 107 32.20 -10.81 19.02
N TYR A 108 32.26 -10.10 17.90
CA TYR A 108 32.71 -8.72 17.91
C TYR A 108 31.78 -7.77 18.65
N TYR A 109 30.45 -7.96 18.58
CA TYR A 109 29.51 -7.20 19.40
C TYR A 109 29.72 -7.46 20.89
N GLN A 110 30.02 -8.70 21.30
CA GLN A 110 30.37 -9.03 22.68
C GLN A 110 31.62 -8.27 23.11
N GLN A 111 32.68 -8.27 22.32
CA GLN A 111 33.90 -7.51 22.59
C GLN A 111 33.61 -6.00 22.77
N VAL A 112 32.70 -5.44 21.98
CA VAL A 112 32.28 -4.04 22.17
C VAL A 112 31.64 -3.83 23.54
N VAL A 113 30.72 -4.71 23.94
CA VAL A 113 30.04 -4.62 25.28
C VAL A 113 31.03 -4.69 26.42
N GLU A 114 32.01 -5.60 26.35
CA GLU A 114 33.05 -5.80 27.38
C GLU A 114 33.97 -4.59 27.56
N ARG A 115 34.12 -3.78 26.51
CA ARG A 115 34.93 -2.56 26.56
C ARG A 115 34.25 -1.36 27.22
N ASN A 116 32.99 -1.52 27.66
CA ASN A 116 32.17 -0.47 28.31
C ASN A 116 32.17 0.84 27.50
N PRO A 117 31.61 0.86 26.28
CA PRO A 117 31.48 2.06 25.48
C PRO A 117 30.39 3.00 26.05
N GLU A 118 30.15 4.11 25.35
CA GLU A 118 29.00 4.98 25.64
C GLU A 118 27.68 4.22 25.53
N TYR A 119 26.69 4.65 26.30
CA TYR A 119 25.43 3.93 26.50
C TYR A 119 24.76 3.49 25.20
N GLU A 120 24.63 4.37 24.23
CA GLU A 120 23.98 4.07 22.94
C GLU A 120 24.70 2.96 22.17
N MET A 121 26.04 3.03 22.11
CA MET A 121 26.84 2.01 21.46
C MET A 121 26.76 0.66 22.19
N ALA A 122 26.78 0.68 23.53
CA ALA A 122 26.61 -0.53 24.35
C ALA A 122 25.23 -1.16 24.13
N PHE A 123 24.19 -0.32 24.08
CA PHE A 123 22.83 -0.75 23.83
C PHE A 123 22.70 -1.39 22.44
N GLN A 124 23.14 -0.69 21.39
CA GLN A 124 23.08 -1.20 20.02
C GLN A 124 23.91 -2.47 19.83
N ALA A 125 25.07 -2.56 20.48
CA ALA A 125 25.88 -3.78 20.45
C ALA A 125 25.15 -4.98 21.07
N LYS A 126 24.44 -4.80 22.19
CA LYS A 126 23.65 -5.86 22.82
C LYS A 126 22.48 -6.31 21.95
N ILE A 127 21.74 -5.36 21.33
CA ILE A 127 20.66 -5.66 20.41
C ILE A 127 21.18 -6.39 19.18
N ASN A 128 22.22 -5.86 18.53
CA ASN A 128 22.78 -6.46 17.33
C ASN A 128 23.44 -7.83 17.59
N ARG A 129 24.03 -8.04 18.77
CA ARG A 129 24.49 -9.36 19.21
C ARG A 129 23.35 -10.36 19.21
N ALA A 130 22.19 -9.97 19.76
CA ALA A 130 21.01 -10.82 19.79
C ALA A 130 20.45 -11.13 18.39
N LEU A 131 20.59 -10.21 17.43
CA LEU A 131 20.16 -10.43 16.06
C LEU A 131 21.12 -11.32 15.25
N SER A 132 22.43 -11.29 15.57
CA SER A 132 23.48 -11.96 14.80
C SER A 132 23.99 -13.27 15.42
N PHE A 133 23.53 -13.67 16.63
CA PHE A 133 24.03 -14.88 17.27
C PHE A 133 23.67 -16.15 16.48
N SER A 134 24.56 -17.15 16.57
CA SER A 134 24.33 -18.52 16.10
C SER A 134 24.86 -19.48 17.16
N GLY A 135 24.12 -20.55 17.46
CA GLY A 135 24.53 -21.56 18.44
C GLY A 135 23.86 -21.46 19.81
N ASP A 136 24.45 -22.04 20.85
CA ASP A 136 23.82 -22.29 22.16
C ASP A 136 23.74 -21.08 23.12
N ASP A 137 24.24 -19.92 22.70
CA ASP A 137 24.37 -18.73 23.57
C ASP A 137 23.03 -17.98 23.78
N SER A 138 21.94 -18.54 23.26
CA SER A 138 20.61 -17.89 23.25
C SER A 138 20.10 -17.58 24.68
N ARG A 139 20.37 -18.43 25.65
CA ARG A 139 19.92 -18.25 27.05
C ARG A 139 20.57 -17.03 27.69
N SER A 140 21.89 -16.90 27.55
CA SER A 140 22.67 -15.77 28.10
C SER A 140 22.22 -14.45 27.50
N ILE A 141 22.08 -14.40 26.17
CA ILE A 141 21.66 -13.21 25.44
C ILE A 141 20.22 -12.82 25.82
N LYS A 142 19.31 -13.80 25.89
CA LYS A 142 17.93 -13.59 26.35
C LYS A 142 17.86 -13.04 27.76
N ALA A 143 18.64 -13.61 28.70
CA ALA A 143 18.70 -13.12 30.07
C ALA A 143 19.19 -11.66 30.12
N GLN A 144 20.17 -11.30 29.30
CA GLN A 144 20.67 -9.94 29.19
C GLN A 144 19.59 -8.98 28.69
N LEU A 145 18.84 -9.34 27.62
CA LEU A 145 17.74 -8.53 27.12
C LEU A 145 16.60 -8.36 28.13
N LEU A 146 16.25 -9.43 28.84
CA LEU A 146 15.24 -9.38 29.92
C LEU A 146 15.68 -8.49 31.07
N LYS A 147 16.98 -8.45 31.40
CA LYS A 147 17.55 -7.51 32.39
C LYS A 147 17.41 -6.06 31.86
N MET A 148 17.63 -5.82 30.56
CA MET A 148 17.48 -4.49 29.97
C MET A 148 16.02 -3.98 30.01
N LEU A 149 15.02 -4.86 29.97
CA LEU A 149 13.60 -4.48 30.13
C LEU A 149 13.25 -4.04 31.56
N LYS A 150 14.09 -4.35 32.55
CA LYS A 150 13.89 -3.94 33.95
C LYS A 150 14.56 -2.60 34.28
N ASP A 151 15.35 -2.05 33.36
CA ASP A 151 16.07 -0.80 33.55
C ASP A 151 15.29 0.33 32.86
N ASP A 152 14.80 1.29 33.63
CA ASP A 152 13.98 2.42 33.17
C ASP A 152 14.67 3.28 32.10
N LYS A 153 16.00 3.28 32.04
CA LYS A 153 16.77 3.93 30.99
C LYS A 153 16.48 3.41 29.58
N ASN A 154 15.92 2.22 29.47
CA ASN A 154 15.63 1.56 28.20
C ASN A 154 14.16 1.71 27.75
N ILE A 155 13.30 2.43 28.47
CA ILE A 155 11.86 2.51 28.17
C ILE A 155 11.61 2.93 26.72
N GLU A 156 12.36 3.91 26.23
CA GLU A 156 12.25 4.41 24.85
C GLU A 156 12.69 3.39 23.77
N PHE A 157 13.40 2.33 24.20
CA PHE A 157 13.95 1.30 23.32
C PHE A 157 13.33 -0.08 23.54
N PHE A 158 12.27 -0.20 24.31
CA PHE A 158 11.60 -1.48 24.58
C PHE A 158 11.11 -2.15 23.28
N ASP A 159 10.71 -1.37 22.30
CA ASP A 159 10.33 -1.86 20.97
C ASP A 159 11.46 -2.65 20.29
N GLN A 160 12.70 -2.16 20.36
CA GLN A 160 13.88 -2.81 19.80
C GLN A 160 14.27 -4.05 20.62
N ILE A 161 14.13 -4.00 21.93
CA ILE A 161 14.42 -5.15 22.82
C ILE A 161 13.42 -6.28 22.54
N TYR A 162 12.13 -5.98 22.45
CA TYR A 162 11.12 -6.99 22.11
C TYR A 162 11.29 -7.55 20.71
N TYR A 163 11.73 -6.74 19.75
CA TYR A 163 12.10 -7.24 18.43
C TYR A 163 13.26 -8.24 18.49
N ALA A 164 14.30 -7.91 19.25
CA ALA A 164 15.46 -8.81 19.42
C ALA A 164 15.08 -10.11 20.15
N LEU A 165 14.23 -10.04 21.19
CA LEU A 165 13.67 -11.21 21.86
C LEU A 165 12.86 -12.09 20.91
N ALA A 166 12.04 -11.47 20.04
CA ALA A 166 11.28 -12.20 19.03
C ALA A 166 12.20 -12.98 18.06
N GLU A 167 13.27 -12.36 17.58
CA GLU A 167 14.23 -13.02 16.69
C GLU A 167 14.96 -14.19 17.37
N ILE A 168 15.25 -14.08 18.69
CA ILE A 168 15.78 -15.21 19.46
C ILE A 168 14.79 -16.36 19.50
N GLU A 169 13.50 -16.07 19.78
CA GLU A 169 12.48 -17.10 19.85
C GLU A 169 12.27 -17.78 18.48
N PHE A 170 12.30 -17.03 17.37
CA PHE A 170 12.22 -17.61 16.02
C PHE A 170 13.42 -18.52 15.71
N LYS A 171 14.63 -18.13 16.09
CA LYS A 171 15.82 -18.98 15.93
C LYS A 171 15.72 -20.26 16.78
N ASN A 172 15.10 -20.19 17.94
CA ASN A 172 14.83 -21.32 18.81
C ASN A 172 13.59 -22.15 18.38
N LYS A 173 12.97 -21.82 17.22
CA LYS A 173 11.75 -22.45 16.69
C LYS A 173 10.51 -22.28 17.58
N ASN A 174 10.49 -21.29 18.47
CA ASN A 174 9.36 -20.94 19.33
C ASN A 174 8.48 -19.88 18.67
N ASP A 175 7.85 -20.22 17.55
CA ASP A 175 7.13 -19.27 16.68
C ASP A 175 6.05 -18.47 17.41
N GLU A 176 5.26 -19.10 18.27
CA GLU A 176 4.15 -18.41 18.95
C GLU A 176 4.65 -17.38 19.96
N LEU A 177 5.68 -17.73 20.72
CA LEU A 177 6.30 -16.78 21.65
C LEU A 177 7.00 -15.65 20.88
N GLY A 178 7.67 -15.98 19.78
CA GLY A 178 8.28 -14.99 18.87
C GLY A 178 7.26 -13.98 18.34
N LYS A 179 6.09 -14.44 17.88
CA LYS A 179 5.00 -13.56 17.42
C LYS A 179 4.47 -12.66 18.55
N GLN A 180 4.31 -13.21 19.78
CA GLN A 180 3.87 -12.41 20.92
C GLN A 180 4.87 -11.29 21.25
N GLN A 181 6.18 -11.59 21.25
CA GLN A 181 7.20 -10.57 21.46
C GLN A 181 7.21 -9.53 20.33
N LEU A 182 7.07 -9.99 19.08
CA LEU A 182 7.04 -9.11 17.93
C LEU A 182 5.81 -8.18 17.95
N GLN A 183 4.66 -8.69 18.41
CA GLN A 183 3.45 -7.87 18.60
C GLN A 183 3.66 -6.79 19.67
N LYS A 184 4.37 -7.12 20.78
CA LYS A 184 4.75 -6.12 21.78
C LYS A 184 5.65 -5.05 21.18
N SER A 185 6.64 -5.44 20.35
CA SER A 185 7.47 -4.49 19.61
C SER A 185 6.64 -3.52 18.75
N ILE A 186 5.68 -4.03 17.97
CA ILE A 186 4.79 -3.21 17.14
C ILE A 186 3.98 -2.21 17.98
N ASN A 187 3.42 -2.68 19.10
CA ASN A 187 2.56 -1.86 19.96
C ASN A 187 3.34 -0.75 20.67
N LEU A 188 4.59 -1.03 21.06
CA LEU A 188 5.45 -0.08 21.77
C LEU A 188 6.16 0.90 20.83
N SER A 189 6.28 0.62 19.55
CA SER A 189 6.89 1.52 18.56
C SER A 189 5.94 2.69 18.22
N VAL A 190 5.64 3.55 19.16
CA VAL A 190 4.74 4.70 18.96
C VAL A 190 5.46 5.83 18.22
N SER A 191 6.61 6.26 18.72
CA SER A 191 7.45 7.30 18.14
C SER A 191 8.44 6.77 17.09
N ASN A 192 8.90 5.52 17.25
CA ASN A 192 9.87 4.88 16.38
C ASN A 192 9.21 4.16 15.20
N LEU A 193 8.72 4.95 14.22
CA LEU A 193 8.03 4.41 13.04
C LEU A 193 8.90 3.46 12.22
N ALA A 194 10.21 3.69 12.16
CA ALA A 194 11.13 2.81 11.44
C ALA A 194 11.18 1.40 12.06
N GLN A 195 11.24 1.30 13.41
CA GLN A 195 11.17 0.02 14.11
C GLN A 195 9.79 -0.61 13.95
N LYS A 196 8.70 0.17 14.01
CA LYS A 196 7.34 -0.31 13.77
C LYS A 196 7.22 -1.00 12.42
N ILE A 197 7.67 -0.33 11.36
CA ILE A 197 7.69 -0.88 9.99
C ILE A 197 8.52 -2.17 9.94
N LYS A 198 9.72 -2.18 10.55
CA LYS A 198 10.58 -3.35 10.61
C LYS A 198 9.88 -4.54 11.27
N SER A 199 9.20 -4.30 12.38
CA SER A 199 8.48 -5.33 13.15
C SER A 199 7.23 -5.83 12.40
N MET A 200 6.43 -4.92 11.80
CA MET A 200 5.29 -5.29 10.97
C MET A 200 5.71 -6.07 9.73
N LYS A 201 6.80 -5.64 9.06
CA LYS A 201 7.36 -6.38 7.92
C LYS A 201 7.74 -7.80 8.32
N ARG A 202 8.45 -7.97 9.45
CA ARG A 202 8.84 -9.29 9.95
C ARG A 202 7.64 -10.20 10.24
N MET A 203 6.57 -9.63 10.85
CA MET A 203 5.33 -10.36 11.07
C MET A 203 4.64 -10.73 9.74
N GLY A 204 4.58 -9.80 8.81
CA GLY A 204 4.03 -10.03 7.47
C GLY A 204 4.80 -11.12 6.72
N ASP A 205 6.13 -11.13 6.79
CA ASP A 205 6.98 -12.17 6.19
C ASP A 205 6.69 -13.55 6.80
N LEU A 206 6.59 -13.66 8.13
CA LEU A 206 6.25 -14.91 8.81
C LEU A 206 4.92 -15.50 8.36
N TYR A 207 3.90 -14.64 8.19
CA TYR A 207 2.61 -15.10 7.67
C TYR A 207 2.70 -15.47 6.18
N PHE A 208 3.51 -14.75 5.41
CA PHE A 208 3.75 -15.07 3.99
C PHE A 208 4.40 -16.45 3.84
N ASP A 209 5.46 -16.72 4.59
CA ASP A 209 6.20 -17.99 4.55
C ASP A 209 5.32 -19.19 4.97
N LYS A 210 4.36 -18.94 5.89
CA LYS A 210 3.34 -19.93 6.27
C LYS A 210 2.13 -19.97 5.30
N SER A 211 2.23 -19.33 4.13
CA SER A 211 1.17 -19.24 3.13
C SER A 211 -0.14 -18.63 3.65
N GLN A 212 -0.10 -17.84 4.74
CA GLN A 212 -1.24 -17.11 5.29
C GLN A 212 -1.31 -15.70 4.69
N TYR A 213 -1.49 -15.63 3.37
CA TYR A 213 -1.35 -14.41 2.56
C TYR A 213 -2.29 -13.26 2.99
N ILE A 214 -3.50 -13.59 3.44
CA ILE A 214 -4.47 -12.58 3.92
C ILE A 214 -3.95 -11.89 5.20
N LYS A 215 -3.43 -12.66 6.16
CA LYS A 215 -2.84 -12.06 7.36
C LYS A 215 -1.59 -11.26 7.02
N SER A 216 -0.76 -11.77 6.11
CA SER A 216 0.39 -11.05 5.58
C SER A 216 -0.02 -9.71 4.96
N TYR A 217 -1.08 -9.70 4.11
CA TYR A 217 -1.61 -8.49 3.50
C TYR A 217 -1.92 -7.40 4.52
N PHE A 218 -2.63 -7.71 5.61
CA PHE A 218 -2.98 -6.71 6.62
C PHE A 218 -1.77 -6.05 7.28
N TYR A 219 -0.67 -6.80 7.50
CA TYR A 219 0.57 -6.20 8.01
C TYR A 219 1.23 -5.28 6.98
N TYR A 220 1.30 -5.69 5.72
CA TYR A 220 1.86 -4.87 4.64
C TYR A 220 0.99 -3.64 4.33
N ASP A 221 -0.32 -3.75 4.41
CA ASP A 221 -1.26 -2.64 4.31
C ASP A 221 -1.09 -1.64 5.46
N SER A 222 -0.89 -2.14 6.68
CA SER A 222 -0.58 -1.29 7.84
C SER A 222 0.75 -0.54 7.68
N ILE A 223 1.76 -1.17 7.06
CA ILE A 223 3.02 -0.48 6.73
C ILE A 223 2.76 0.67 5.74
N LYS A 224 1.97 0.45 4.70
CA LYS A 224 1.61 1.49 3.71
C LYS A 224 0.86 2.67 4.32
N LYS A 225 0.09 2.44 5.36
CA LYS A 225 -0.65 3.47 6.11
C LYS A 225 0.20 4.20 7.14
N THR A 226 1.42 3.72 7.43
CA THR A 226 2.33 4.37 8.37
C THR A 226 2.91 5.64 7.76
N PRO A 227 2.88 6.81 8.45
CA PRO A 227 3.32 8.09 7.90
C PRO A 227 4.85 8.21 7.89
N LEU A 228 5.54 7.32 7.21
CA LEU A 228 6.98 7.34 6.98
C LEU A 228 7.25 7.00 5.52
N ASN A 229 7.70 7.98 4.73
CA ASN A 229 7.84 7.85 3.29
C ASN A 229 9.18 7.25 2.85
N ASP A 230 10.22 7.31 3.68
CA ASP A 230 11.53 6.78 3.37
C ASP A 230 12.00 5.81 4.46
N TYR A 231 12.24 4.56 4.07
CA TYR A 231 12.77 3.50 4.92
C TYR A 231 13.49 2.44 4.11
N LYS A 232 14.47 1.80 4.73
CA LYS A 232 15.43 0.86 4.09
C LYS A 232 14.80 -0.23 3.20
N PHE A 233 13.55 -0.63 3.43
CA PHE A 233 12.91 -1.76 2.76
C PHE A 233 11.75 -1.36 1.85
N LYS A 234 11.63 -0.09 1.47
CA LYS A 234 10.49 0.46 0.74
C LYS A 234 10.15 -0.33 -0.53
N ASP A 235 11.14 -0.55 -1.40
CA ASP A 235 10.92 -1.26 -2.68
C ASP A 235 10.46 -2.71 -2.48
N LEU A 236 11.01 -3.40 -1.48
CA LEU A 236 10.59 -4.76 -1.14
C LEU A 236 9.15 -4.79 -0.60
N VAL A 237 8.81 -3.82 0.23
CA VAL A 237 7.44 -3.67 0.77
C VAL A 237 6.47 -3.38 -0.36
N GLU A 238 6.80 -2.47 -1.28
CA GLU A 238 5.96 -2.16 -2.45
C GLU A 238 5.70 -3.39 -3.32
N LYS A 239 6.73 -4.15 -3.65
CA LYS A 239 6.58 -5.38 -4.46
C LYS A 239 5.69 -6.40 -3.75
N LYS A 240 5.95 -6.68 -2.47
CA LYS A 240 5.15 -7.63 -1.69
C LYS A 240 3.73 -7.14 -1.46
N TYR A 241 3.53 -5.86 -1.21
CA TYR A 241 2.20 -5.27 -1.07
C TYR A 241 1.37 -5.43 -2.35
N LYS A 242 1.94 -5.14 -3.53
CA LYS A 242 1.26 -5.35 -4.81
C LYS A 242 0.81 -6.79 -5.00
N LEU A 243 1.69 -7.75 -4.74
CA LEU A 243 1.38 -9.17 -4.83
C LEU A 243 0.26 -9.57 -3.85
N LEU A 244 0.40 -9.20 -2.59
CA LEU A 244 -0.56 -9.53 -1.53
C LEU A 244 -1.91 -8.83 -1.74
N SER A 245 -1.90 -7.60 -2.22
CA SER A 245 -3.11 -6.86 -2.59
C SER A 245 -3.87 -7.56 -3.72
N ALA A 246 -3.15 -8.03 -4.76
CA ALA A 246 -3.78 -8.81 -5.83
C ALA A 246 -4.40 -10.11 -5.29
N ILE A 247 -3.71 -10.82 -4.39
CA ILE A 247 -4.26 -12.04 -3.75
C ILE A 247 -5.50 -11.67 -2.93
N PHE A 248 -5.44 -10.61 -2.12
CA PHE A 248 -6.56 -10.18 -1.27
C PHE A 248 -7.78 -9.79 -2.08
N ILE A 249 -7.62 -8.93 -3.11
CA ILE A 249 -8.72 -8.46 -3.95
C ILE A 249 -9.40 -9.63 -4.67
N ASN A 250 -8.63 -10.48 -5.35
CA ASN A 250 -9.21 -11.62 -6.06
C ASN A 250 -9.90 -12.60 -5.09
N ARG A 251 -9.33 -12.83 -3.90
CA ARG A 251 -9.97 -13.69 -2.90
C ARG A 251 -11.26 -13.08 -2.38
N ALA A 252 -11.25 -11.79 -2.04
CA ALA A 252 -12.44 -11.08 -1.56
C ALA A 252 -13.55 -11.08 -2.63
N THR A 253 -13.20 -10.88 -3.90
CA THR A 253 -14.16 -10.95 -5.02
C THR A 253 -14.83 -12.33 -5.10
N ILE A 254 -14.05 -13.40 -4.97
CA ILE A 254 -14.60 -14.75 -4.97
C ILE A 254 -15.52 -14.97 -3.77
N ASP A 255 -15.05 -14.66 -2.55
CA ASP A 255 -15.80 -14.93 -1.32
C ASP A 255 -17.11 -14.13 -1.25
N VAL A 256 -17.10 -12.88 -1.70
CA VAL A 256 -18.31 -12.03 -1.77
C VAL A 256 -19.29 -12.55 -2.82
N ASN A 257 -18.83 -12.78 -4.05
CA ASN A 257 -19.71 -13.20 -5.14
C ASN A 257 -20.25 -14.62 -4.91
N ASP A 258 -19.43 -15.55 -4.40
CA ASP A 258 -19.90 -16.90 -3.99
C ASP A 258 -21.00 -16.81 -2.92
N SER A 259 -20.80 -15.95 -1.91
CA SER A 259 -21.80 -15.77 -0.84
C SER A 259 -23.10 -15.19 -1.37
N LEU A 260 -23.05 -14.21 -2.25
CA LEU A 260 -24.22 -13.60 -2.86
C LEU A 260 -24.97 -14.59 -3.77
N ILE A 261 -24.25 -15.31 -4.63
CA ILE A 261 -24.86 -16.35 -5.49
C ILE A 261 -25.47 -17.46 -4.65
N ALA A 262 -24.79 -17.88 -3.56
CA ALA A 262 -25.32 -18.89 -2.65
C ALA A 262 -26.62 -18.42 -1.96
N ILE A 263 -26.69 -17.15 -1.50
CA ILE A 263 -27.91 -16.59 -0.92
C ILE A 263 -29.04 -16.55 -1.95
N CYS A 264 -28.74 -16.20 -3.20
CA CYS A 264 -29.74 -16.14 -4.26
C CYS A 264 -30.26 -17.54 -4.67
N SER A 265 -29.48 -18.60 -4.45
CA SER A 265 -29.94 -19.97 -4.71
C SER A 265 -30.86 -20.56 -3.64
N LEU A 266 -30.98 -19.89 -2.48
CA LEU A 266 -31.86 -20.31 -1.38
C LEU A 266 -33.33 -19.98 -1.67
N GLY A 267 -34.23 -20.77 -1.10
CA GLY A 267 -35.67 -20.48 -1.09
C GLY A 267 -36.00 -19.17 -0.37
N PRO A 268 -37.17 -18.55 -0.64
CA PRO A 268 -37.51 -17.23 -0.11
C PRO A 268 -37.46 -17.14 1.43
N LYS A 269 -37.85 -18.20 2.14
CA LYS A 269 -37.79 -18.26 3.60
C LYS A 269 -36.35 -18.33 4.12
N GLU A 270 -35.56 -19.25 3.60
CA GLU A 270 -34.17 -19.42 4.03
C GLU A 270 -33.32 -18.19 3.70
N ARG A 271 -33.59 -17.55 2.55
CA ARG A 271 -32.94 -16.29 2.16
C ARG A 271 -33.23 -15.20 3.17
N ARG A 272 -34.49 -15.03 3.58
CA ARG A 272 -34.88 -14.08 4.59
C ARG A 272 -34.19 -14.32 5.95
N ASP A 273 -34.13 -15.58 6.39
CA ASP A 273 -33.46 -15.94 7.64
C ASP A 273 -31.95 -15.61 7.60
N LYS A 274 -31.30 -15.82 6.44
CA LYS A 274 -29.88 -15.45 6.24
C LYS A 274 -29.65 -13.94 6.27
N ILE A 275 -30.56 -13.15 5.73
CA ILE A 275 -30.48 -11.68 5.78
C ILE A 275 -30.65 -11.20 7.24
N TYR A 276 -31.59 -11.75 8.01
CA TYR A 276 -31.72 -11.43 9.44
C TYR A 276 -30.46 -11.77 10.22
N GLN A 277 -29.85 -12.94 10.00
CA GLN A 277 -28.55 -13.30 10.61
C GLN A 277 -27.45 -12.30 10.26
N ALA A 278 -27.41 -11.81 9.02
CA ALA A 278 -26.46 -10.78 8.61
C ALA A 278 -26.72 -9.44 9.29
N VAL A 279 -27.99 -9.02 9.41
CA VAL A 279 -28.41 -7.82 10.16
C VAL A 279 -27.94 -7.92 11.60
N ASP A 280 -28.21 -9.04 12.29
CA ASP A 280 -27.80 -9.26 13.68
C ASP A 280 -26.25 -9.18 13.85
N LEU A 281 -25.51 -9.74 12.90
CA LEU A 281 -24.05 -9.67 12.92
C LEU A 281 -23.53 -8.24 12.72
N VAL A 282 -24.17 -7.44 11.87
CA VAL A 282 -23.80 -6.03 11.66
C VAL A 282 -24.07 -5.23 12.92
N ILE A 283 -25.23 -5.44 13.56
CA ILE A 283 -25.61 -4.79 14.82
C ILE A 283 -24.64 -5.19 15.94
N ALA A 284 -24.36 -6.50 16.09
CA ALA A 284 -23.39 -6.99 17.08
C ALA A 284 -21.95 -6.49 16.86
N LYS A 285 -21.55 -6.23 15.63
CA LYS A 285 -20.28 -5.58 15.32
C LYS A 285 -20.30 -4.09 15.66
N ARG A 286 -21.39 -3.39 15.39
CA ARG A 286 -21.55 -1.98 15.73
C ARG A 286 -21.55 -1.78 17.25
N SER A 287 -22.24 -2.63 18.00
CA SER A 287 -22.24 -2.58 19.48
C SER A 287 -20.87 -2.88 20.10
N LYS A 288 -20.09 -3.81 19.51
CA LYS A 288 -18.71 -4.09 19.93
C LYS A 288 -17.69 -3.02 19.52
N GLN A 289 -17.97 -2.23 18.51
CA GLN A 289 -17.11 -1.09 18.12
C GLN A 289 -17.37 0.13 19.01
N SER A 290 -18.56 0.25 19.59
CA SER A 290 -18.85 1.26 20.62
C SER A 290 -18.23 0.90 21.98
N GLU A 291 -17.97 -0.39 22.24
CA GLU A 291 -17.12 -0.85 23.32
C GLU A 291 -15.66 -0.89 22.84
N SER A 292 -15.02 0.27 22.80
CA SER A 292 -13.58 0.39 22.45
C SER A 292 -12.74 -0.57 23.27
N PRO A 293 -11.77 -1.30 22.69
CA PRO A 293 -10.81 -2.14 23.40
C PRO A 293 -9.74 -1.29 24.08
N LEU A 294 -10.13 -0.37 24.95
CA LEU A 294 -9.23 0.37 25.85
C LEU A 294 -9.11 -0.26 27.24
N LEU A 295 -9.75 -1.41 27.47
CA LEU A 295 -9.80 -2.05 28.80
C LEU A 295 -9.12 -3.41 28.92
N ALA A 296 -8.32 -3.86 27.95
CA ALA A 296 -7.61 -5.14 28.06
C ALA A 296 -6.15 -5.02 28.55
N SER A 297 -5.78 -3.93 29.20
CA SER A 297 -4.41 -3.80 29.77
C SER A 297 -4.35 -3.40 31.25
N SER A 298 -5.42 -3.61 32.01
CA SER A 298 -5.40 -3.27 33.44
C SER A 298 -5.80 -4.44 34.35
N SER A 299 -5.19 -5.62 34.15
CA SER A 299 -5.19 -6.65 35.19
C SER A 299 -3.78 -7.17 35.41
N LEU A 300 -2.91 -6.36 36.00
CA LEU A 300 -1.72 -6.84 36.72
C LEU A 300 -1.45 -5.92 37.91
N ASN A 301 -1.82 -6.47 39.04
CA ASN A 301 -1.25 -6.23 40.36
C ASN A 301 -1.42 -4.87 41.05
N LYS A 302 -2.39 -4.84 41.93
CA LYS A 302 -2.37 -4.02 43.14
C LYS A 302 -1.22 -4.45 44.03
N THR A 303 -0.27 -3.57 44.23
CA THR A 303 0.46 -3.44 45.49
C THR A 303 0.62 -1.96 45.82
N PRO A 304 0.28 -1.50 47.00
CA PRO A 304 0.44 -0.12 47.40
C PRO A 304 1.85 0.10 47.93
N THR A 305 2.66 0.89 47.28
CA THR A 305 3.82 1.49 47.90
C THR A 305 3.81 2.99 47.65
N ASN A 306 3.55 3.70 48.73
CA ASN A 306 3.93 5.08 48.91
C ASN A 306 5.41 5.23 48.59
N ASN A 307 5.75 6.12 47.66
CA ASN A 307 6.93 6.98 47.84
C ASN A 307 6.82 8.20 46.93
N THR A 308 6.80 9.30 47.58
CA THR A 308 7.00 10.68 47.13
C THR A 308 8.31 10.81 46.38
N SER A 309 8.26 11.40 45.17
CA SER A 309 9.12 12.54 44.80
C SER A 309 9.11 12.77 43.28
N SER A 310 9.12 14.02 42.95
CA SER A 310 9.16 14.74 41.67
C SER A 310 7.79 15.00 40.99
N GLN A 311 7.18 16.08 41.43
CA GLN A 311 6.05 16.72 40.79
C GLN A 311 6.47 17.29 39.43
N SER A 312 6.41 16.49 38.38
CA SER A 312 6.19 17.08 37.05
C SER A 312 4.71 17.47 36.99
N PHE A 313 4.45 18.73 36.62
CA PHE A 313 3.10 19.25 36.51
C PHE A 313 2.27 18.36 35.55
N PHE A 314 1.12 17.86 36.00
CA PHE A 314 0.33 16.80 35.34
C PHE A 314 0.02 17.06 33.86
N ILE A 315 0.04 18.33 33.40
CA ILE A 315 -0.15 18.73 32.00
C ILE A 315 0.96 18.18 31.09
N TRP A 316 2.16 17.91 31.62
CA TRP A 316 3.28 17.38 30.85
C TRP A 316 3.34 15.85 30.84
N ASP A 317 2.48 15.19 31.62
CA ASP A 317 2.35 13.73 31.64
C ASP A 317 1.09 13.29 30.88
N GLN A 318 1.30 12.85 29.64
CA GLN A 318 0.24 12.40 28.75
C GLN A 318 -0.56 11.21 29.31
N SER A 319 0.05 10.38 30.17
CA SER A 319 -0.62 9.25 30.79
C SER A 319 -1.61 9.69 31.86
N THR A 320 -1.23 10.68 32.66
CA THR A 320 -2.08 11.31 33.69
C THR A 320 -3.20 12.11 33.05
N LEU A 321 -2.93 12.84 31.96
CA LEU A 321 -3.96 13.55 31.18
C LEU A 321 -5.00 12.57 30.59
N ASN A 322 -4.56 11.48 30.00
CA ASN A 322 -5.47 10.48 29.42
C ASN A 322 -6.31 9.78 30.49
N ARG A 323 -5.71 9.45 31.65
CA ARG A 323 -6.46 8.91 32.80
C ARG A 323 -7.48 9.89 33.32
N GLY A 324 -7.11 11.15 33.52
CA GLY A 324 -7.99 12.22 33.94
C GLY A 324 -9.15 12.42 32.98
N LYS A 325 -8.91 12.37 31.68
CA LYS A 325 -9.94 12.44 30.64
C LYS A 325 -10.93 11.26 30.72
N ILE A 326 -10.42 10.06 30.87
CA ILE A 326 -11.26 8.84 31.00
C ILE A 326 -12.12 8.91 32.27
N GLU A 327 -11.56 9.33 33.42
CA GLU A 327 -12.31 9.51 34.65
C GLU A 327 -13.35 10.64 34.56
N PHE A 328 -13.00 11.70 33.84
CA PHE A 328 -13.93 12.80 33.54
C PHE A 328 -15.09 12.32 32.68
N ASP A 329 -14.79 11.67 31.57
CA ASP A 329 -15.81 11.15 30.62
C ASP A 329 -16.71 10.10 31.28
N LYS A 330 -16.16 9.26 32.20
CA LYS A 330 -16.93 8.28 32.97
C LYS A 330 -17.90 8.93 33.96
N LYS A 331 -17.51 10.06 34.57
CA LYS A 331 -18.27 10.72 35.63
C LYS A 331 -19.25 11.76 35.07
N TRP A 332 -18.89 12.43 33.96
CA TRP A 332 -19.60 13.60 33.45
C TRP A 332 -20.06 13.45 31.99
N GLY A 333 -19.72 12.34 31.32
CA GLY A 333 -19.98 12.15 29.90
C GLY A 333 -19.08 13.03 29.01
N LYS A 334 -19.31 12.98 27.70
CA LYS A 334 -18.62 13.86 26.73
C LYS A 334 -19.19 15.28 26.79
N MET A 335 -18.73 16.07 27.75
CA MET A 335 -19.16 17.44 27.92
C MET A 335 -18.32 18.39 27.03
N ARG A 336 -19.01 19.35 26.39
CA ARG A 336 -18.32 20.44 25.68
C ARG A 336 -17.62 21.37 26.68
N LEU A 337 -16.46 21.91 26.25
CA LEU A 337 -15.78 23.00 26.97
C LEU A 337 -16.69 24.24 26.88
N ASP A 338 -17.42 24.53 27.96
CA ASP A 338 -18.34 25.63 28.04
C ASP A 338 -18.34 26.20 29.46
N ASP A 339 -18.55 27.49 29.60
CA ASP A 339 -18.58 28.14 30.91
C ASP A 339 -19.74 27.62 31.75
N ASN A 340 -19.46 27.39 33.04
CA ASN A 340 -20.46 26.90 34.03
C ASN A 340 -21.11 25.52 33.72
N TRP A 341 -20.40 24.62 33.01
CA TRP A 341 -20.85 23.28 32.66
C TRP A 341 -21.27 22.41 33.87
N ARG A 342 -20.81 22.74 35.09
CA ARG A 342 -21.14 22.03 36.34
C ARG A 342 -22.45 22.49 37.02
N ARG A 343 -23.13 23.51 36.52
CA ARG A 343 -24.34 24.00 37.15
C ARG A 343 -25.52 23.11 36.83
N SER A 344 -26.22 22.62 37.87
CA SER A 344 -27.37 21.74 37.76
C SER A 344 -28.59 22.38 37.06
N THR A 345 -28.59 23.71 36.89
CA THR A 345 -29.66 24.46 36.21
C THR A 345 -29.50 24.57 34.69
N LYS A 346 -28.39 24.09 34.12
CA LYS A 346 -28.30 23.89 32.67
C LYS A 346 -29.14 22.64 32.34
N SER A 347 -30.35 22.87 31.84
CA SER A 347 -31.25 21.79 31.39
C SER A 347 -30.51 20.85 30.42
N ASN A 348 -30.78 19.55 30.59
CA ASN A 348 -30.31 18.44 29.78
C ASN A 348 -30.82 18.46 28.33
N MET A 349 -30.95 19.68 27.72
CA MET A 349 -31.38 19.81 26.32
C MET A 349 -30.32 19.45 25.28
N PHE A 350 -29.15 18.94 25.71
CA PHE A 350 -28.02 18.66 24.78
C PHE A 350 -27.61 17.20 24.66
N PHE A 351 -28.47 16.28 25.10
CA PHE A 351 -28.18 14.83 24.97
C PHE A 351 -28.56 14.22 23.63
N ASP A 352 -29.09 15.04 22.68
CA ASP A 352 -29.72 14.48 21.47
C ASP A 352 -28.98 14.80 20.15
N GLU A 353 -27.76 15.38 20.17
CA GLU A 353 -27.12 15.79 18.90
C GLU A 353 -25.82 15.07 18.53
N THR A 354 -25.31 14.11 19.32
CA THR A 354 -24.15 13.29 18.92
C THR A 354 -24.47 11.81 18.70
N ASP A 355 -25.69 11.38 18.99
CA ASP A 355 -26.16 10.01 18.71
C ASP A 355 -26.80 9.86 17.32
N GLY A 356 -26.77 10.92 16.50
CA GLY A 356 -27.44 10.96 15.20
C GLY A 356 -26.75 10.22 14.06
N ILE A 357 -25.68 9.45 14.26
CA ILE A 357 -25.07 8.65 13.21
C ILE A 357 -25.17 7.13 13.49
N GLU A 358 -25.51 6.70 14.68
CA GLU A 358 -25.38 5.28 15.03
C GLU A 358 -26.66 4.55 15.45
N SER A 359 -27.84 5.14 15.61
CA SER A 359 -28.90 4.40 16.28
C SER A 359 -30.30 4.41 15.70
N ASP A 360 -30.52 4.85 14.48
CA ASP A 360 -31.88 4.80 13.91
C ASP A 360 -32.02 4.17 12.51
N PHE A 361 -31.13 3.20 12.18
CA PHE A 361 -31.58 2.15 11.27
C PHE A 361 -32.36 1.13 12.11
N SER A 362 -33.69 1.14 12.02
CA SER A 362 -34.45 0.04 12.57
C SER A 362 -33.94 -1.26 11.91
N ASN A 363 -34.03 -2.39 12.61
CA ASN A 363 -33.64 -3.69 12.06
C ASN A 363 -34.36 -3.96 10.71
N THR A 364 -35.54 -3.38 10.52
CA THR A 364 -36.33 -3.40 9.29
C THR A 364 -35.69 -2.58 8.17
N ASP A 365 -35.16 -1.37 8.42
CA ASP A 365 -34.55 -0.53 7.39
C ASP A 365 -33.24 -1.18 6.85
N LEU A 366 -32.46 -1.78 7.75
CA LEU A 366 -31.23 -2.50 7.35
C LEU A 366 -31.55 -3.80 6.60
N PHE A 367 -32.62 -4.49 6.99
CA PHE A 367 -33.10 -5.66 6.29
C PHE A 367 -33.58 -5.31 4.88
N ASP A 368 -34.36 -4.23 4.74
CA ASP A 368 -34.86 -3.78 3.44
C ASP A 368 -33.71 -3.32 2.53
N GLU A 369 -32.72 -2.60 3.06
CA GLU A 369 -31.53 -2.21 2.34
C GLU A 369 -30.74 -3.42 1.83
N LEU A 370 -30.49 -4.40 2.69
CA LEU A 370 -29.79 -5.61 2.31
C LEU A 370 -30.57 -6.47 1.31
N SER A 371 -31.90 -6.55 1.48
CA SER A 371 -32.77 -7.32 0.59
C SER A 371 -32.85 -6.73 -0.82
N GLN A 372 -32.97 -5.40 -0.93
CA GLN A 372 -33.04 -4.69 -2.20
C GLN A 372 -31.71 -4.70 -2.98
N ASN A 373 -30.60 -4.81 -2.27
CA ASN A 373 -29.26 -4.85 -2.89
C ASN A 373 -28.82 -6.28 -3.30
N LEU A 374 -29.65 -7.31 -3.10
CA LEU A 374 -29.34 -8.65 -3.58
C LEU A 374 -29.56 -8.77 -5.09
N PRO A 375 -28.62 -9.42 -5.82
CA PRO A 375 -28.68 -9.57 -7.28
C PRO A 375 -29.62 -10.68 -7.75
N CYS A 376 -30.50 -11.20 -6.89
CA CYS A 376 -31.19 -12.47 -7.10
C CYS A 376 -32.17 -12.47 -8.29
N ASP A 377 -32.72 -11.32 -8.64
CA ASP A 377 -33.72 -11.17 -9.71
C ASP A 377 -33.07 -10.63 -11.01
N ASN A 378 -31.74 -10.60 -11.09
CA ASN A 378 -31.02 -10.10 -12.25
C ASN A 378 -30.02 -11.14 -12.77
N ASP A 379 -30.44 -11.93 -13.75
CA ASP A 379 -29.63 -13.00 -14.36
C ASP A 379 -28.37 -12.48 -15.04
N GLU A 380 -28.40 -11.28 -15.61
CA GLU A 380 -27.24 -10.65 -16.24
C GLU A 380 -26.17 -10.31 -15.20
N LEU A 381 -26.59 -9.75 -14.05
CA LEU A 381 -25.69 -9.46 -12.95
C LEU A 381 -25.11 -10.74 -12.34
N LEU A 382 -25.93 -11.78 -12.15
CA LEU A 382 -25.44 -13.09 -11.68
C LEU A 382 -24.44 -13.72 -12.65
N SER A 383 -24.65 -13.59 -13.96
CA SER A 383 -23.70 -14.03 -14.99
C SER A 383 -22.38 -13.25 -14.90
N SER A 384 -22.44 -11.92 -14.76
CA SER A 384 -21.28 -11.06 -14.57
C SER A 384 -20.48 -11.41 -13.31
N MET A 385 -21.18 -11.74 -12.21
CA MET A 385 -20.55 -12.19 -10.97
C MET A 385 -19.81 -13.52 -11.14
N ARG A 386 -20.40 -14.48 -11.87
CA ARG A 386 -19.73 -15.75 -12.23
C ARG A 386 -18.49 -15.52 -13.07
N ASP A 387 -18.52 -14.59 -14.01
CA ASP A 387 -17.36 -14.21 -14.83
C ASP A 387 -16.27 -13.54 -13.99
N SER A 388 -16.66 -12.73 -13.02
CA SER A 388 -15.73 -12.13 -12.05
C SER A 388 -15.07 -13.18 -11.16
N ILE A 389 -15.82 -14.20 -10.71
CA ILE A 389 -15.27 -15.36 -9.99
C ILE A 389 -14.28 -16.12 -10.86
N LEU A 390 -14.65 -16.44 -12.10
CA LEU A 390 -13.78 -17.15 -13.06
C LEU A 390 -12.45 -16.40 -13.26
N THR A 391 -12.53 -15.10 -13.51
CA THR A 391 -11.35 -14.25 -13.70
C THR A 391 -10.48 -14.19 -12.45
N SER A 392 -11.10 -14.05 -11.28
CA SER A 392 -10.39 -14.00 -9.99
C SER A 392 -9.74 -15.34 -9.63
N LEU A 393 -10.41 -16.47 -9.87
CA LEU A 393 -9.84 -17.81 -9.69
C LEU A 393 -8.64 -18.01 -10.61
N PHE A 394 -8.76 -17.61 -11.88
CA PHE A 394 -7.67 -17.72 -12.86
C PHE A 394 -6.45 -16.90 -12.45
N ASN A 395 -6.66 -15.65 -12.05
CA ASN A 395 -5.60 -14.77 -11.54
C ASN A 395 -4.91 -15.36 -10.31
N LEU A 396 -5.69 -15.87 -9.34
CA LEU A 396 -5.10 -16.53 -8.16
C LEU A 396 -4.32 -17.79 -8.54
N GLY A 397 -4.81 -18.59 -9.49
CA GLY A 397 -4.09 -19.73 -10.05
C GLY A 397 -2.72 -19.32 -10.58
N LEU A 398 -2.67 -18.31 -11.43
CA LEU A 398 -1.41 -17.77 -12.00
C LEU A 398 -0.48 -17.21 -10.91
N ILE A 399 -1.00 -16.39 -10.00
CA ILE A 399 -0.20 -15.80 -8.90
C ILE A 399 0.43 -16.92 -8.06
N HIS A 400 -0.34 -17.97 -7.73
CA HIS A 400 0.20 -19.06 -6.93
C HIS A 400 1.17 -19.96 -7.70
N HIS A 401 1.01 -20.11 -9.01
CA HIS A 401 1.94 -20.84 -9.85
C HIS A 401 3.28 -20.08 -10.00
N TYR A 402 3.21 -18.82 -10.46
CA TYR A 402 4.40 -18.11 -10.94
C TYR A 402 5.07 -17.23 -9.86
N GLU A 403 4.30 -16.61 -8.96
CA GLU A 403 4.83 -15.65 -8.00
C GLU A 403 5.11 -16.28 -6.62
N THR A 404 4.15 -17.03 -6.06
CA THR A 404 4.33 -17.62 -4.72
C THR A 404 4.89 -19.03 -4.75
N LYS A 405 4.96 -19.66 -5.94
CA LYS A 405 5.41 -21.06 -6.14
C LYS A 405 4.65 -22.08 -5.30
N ASN A 406 3.38 -21.78 -4.97
CA ASN A 406 2.52 -22.68 -4.22
C ASN A 406 1.66 -23.50 -5.18
N LEU A 407 2.25 -24.56 -5.74
CA LEU A 407 1.64 -25.38 -6.79
C LEU A 407 0.34 -26.03 -6.34
N GLU A 408 0.25 -26.48 -5.08
CA GLU A 408 -0.95 -27.12 -4.56
C GLU A 408 -2.16 -26.17 -4.52
N ARG A 409 -1.92 -24.91 -4.06
CA ARG A 409 -2.98 -23.88 -4.08
C ARG A 409 -3.35 -23.48 -5.49
N SER A 410 -2.37 -23.34 -6.36
CA SER A 410 -2.61 -23.06 -7.76
C SER A 410 -3.50 -24.11 -8.40
N ALA A 411 -3.16 -25.40 -8.20
CA ALA A 411 -3.95 -26.52 -8.69
C ALA A 411 -5.42 -26.47 -8.19
N LYS A 412 -5.65 -26.14 -6.91
CA LYS A 412 -7.00 -26.01 -6.36
C LYS A 412 -7.85 -24.96 -7.08
N TYR A 413 -7.27 -23.79 -7.39
CA TYR A 413 -7.98 -22.72 -8.09
C TYR A 413 -8.29 -23.12 -9.54
N PHE A 414 -7.33 -23.64 -10.27
CA PHE A 414 -7.56 -24.07 -11.65
C PHE A 414 -8.50 -25.28 -11.75
N LYS A 415 -8.42 -26.21 -10.79
CA LYS A 415 -9.36 -27.34 -10.71
C LYS A 415 -10.80 -26.85 -10.52
N ARG A 416 -11.02 -25.89 -9.62
CA ARG A 416 -12.35 -25.31 -9.43
C ARG A 416 -12.90 -24.67 -10.72
N ILE A 417 -12.03 -24.07 -11.55
CA ILE A 417 -12.44 -23.55 -12.86
C ILE A 417 -12.82 -24.68 -13.80
N ALA A 418 -11.99 -25.71 -13.88
CA ALA A 418 -12.25 -26.86 -14.77
C ALA A 418 -13.54 -27.61 -14.42
N ASP A 419 -13.85 -27.75 -13.11
CA ASP A 419 -15.00 -28.48 -12.61
C ASP A 419 -16.33 -27.71 -12.74
N ASN A 420 -16.32 -26.38 -12.60
CA ASN A 420 -17.55 -25.60 -12.38
C ASN A 420 -17.89 -24.57 -13.46
N PHE A 421 -17.00 -24.33 -14.41
CA PHE A 421 -17.24 -23.31 -15.43
C PHE A 421 -17.32 -23.92 -16.83
N GLN A 422 -18.36 -23.53 -17.58
CA GLN A 422 -18.54 -23.91 -18.99
C GLN A 422 -17.32 -23.46 -19.84
N PRO A 423 -17.06 -24.10 -20.99
CA PRO A 423 -15.85 -23.92 -21.76
C PRO A 423 -15.73 -22.49 -22.31
N LYS A 424 -15.06 -21.65 -21.53
CA LYS A 424 -14.52 -20.35 -21.94
C LYS A 424 -13.01 -20.50 -22.18
N ILE A 425 -12.40 -19.53 -22.85
CA ILE A 425 -10.93 -19.53 -23.11
C ILE A 425 -10.13 -19.74 -21.82
N GLN A 426 -10.55 -19.10 -20.72
CA GLN A 426 -9.92 -19.24 -19.41
C GLN A 426 -10.07 -20.64 -18.82
N SER A 427 -11.18 -21.33 -19.05
CA SER A 427 -11.38 -22.70 -18.57
C SER A 427 -10.42 -23.67 -19.26
N ILE A 428 -10.25 -23.55 -20.58
CA ILE A 428 -9.30 -24.37 -21.34
C ILE A 428 -7.85 -24.06 -20.92
N ALA A 429 -7.53 -22.77 -20.71
CA ALA A 429 -6.25 -22.34 -20.18
C ALA A 429 -5.97 -22.95 -18.81
N SER A 430 -6.98 -23.01 -17.94
CA SER A 430 -6.86 -23.59 -16.59
C SER A 430 -6.55 -25.07 -16.62
N ILE A 431 -7.13 -25.82 -17.55
CA ILE A 431 -6.83 -27.25 -17.72
C ILE A 431 -5.38 -27.44 -18.20
N TYR A 432 -4.89 -26.56 -19.07
CA TYR A 432 -3.50 -26.59 -19.51
C TYR A 432 -2.52 -26.23 -18.37
N GLU A 433 -2.85 -25.23 -17.55
CA GLU A 433 -2.07 -24.91 -16.35
C GLU A 433 -2.07 -26.08 -15.34
N LEU A 434 -3.20 -26.79 -15.16
CA LEU A 434 -3.24 -28.01 -14.35
C LEU A 434 -2.33 -29.10 -14.90
N TYR A 435 -2.29 -29.27 -16.20
CA TYR A 435 -1.35 -30.19 -16.84
C TYR A 435 0.10 -29.85 -16.47
N THR A 436 0.48 -28.59 -16.58
CA THR A 436 1.84 -28.16 -16.28
C THR A 436 2.17 -28.30 -14.79
N ILE A 437 1.26 -27.91 -13.91
CA ILE A 437 1.41 -28.01 -12.46
C ILE A 437 1.55 -29.46 -12.01
N TYR A 438 0.69 -30.37 -12.51
CA TYR A 438 0.78 -31.78 -12.17
C TYR A 438 2.07 -32.42 -12.70
N LYS A 439 2.57 -31.96 -13.84
CA LYS A 439 3.89 -32.36 -14.35
C LYS A 439 5.02 -31.91 -13.43
N GLU A 440 4.98 -30.65 -12.95
CA GLU A 440 5.96 -30.11 -12.00
C GLU A 440 5.90 -30.82 -10.63
N LEU A 441 4.71 -31.21 -10.17
CA LEU A 441 4.49 -31.98 -8.95
C LEU A 441 4.86 -33.48 -9.09
N GLY A 442 5.23 -33.94 -10.29
CA GLY A 442 5.52 -35.34 -10.53
C GLY A 442 4.28 -36.25 -10.58
N ALA A 443 3.06 -35.69 -10.56
CA ALA A 443 1.79 -36.42 -10.62
C ALA A 443 1.44 -36.82 -12.06
N GLN A 444 2.18 -37.79 -12.63
CA GLN A 444 2.10 -38.17 -14.04
C GLN A 444 0.69 -38.56 -14.47
N LYS A 445 -0.03 -39.35 -13.65
CA LYS A 445 -1.39 -39.79 -13.97
C LYS A 445 -2.32 -38.59 -14.17
N SER A 446 -2.39 -37.68 -13.20
CA SER A 446 -3.25 -36.50 -13.28
C SER A 446 -2.83 -35.57 -14.41
N SER A 447 -1.53 -35.45 -14.69
CA SER A 447 -1.03 -34.68 -15.83
C SER A 447 -1.52 -35.26 -17.16
N LEU A 448 -1.46 -36.60 -17.34
CA LEU A 448 -1.96 -37.26 -18.54
C LEU A 448 -3.48 -37.14 -18.68
N GLU A 449 -4.24 -37.23 -17.60
CA GLU A 449 -5.68 -36.99 -17.57
C GLU A 449 -6.03 -35.58 -18.09
N MET A 450 -5.35 -34.55 -17.63
CA MET A 450 -5.57 -33.19 -18.11
C MET A 450 -5.19 -33.02 -19.58
N LYS A 451 -4.09 -33.63 -20.01
CA LYS A 451 -3.68 -33.63 -21.42
C LYS A 451 -4.77 -34.29 -22.29
N GLN A 452 -5.25 -35.49 -21.91
CA GLN A 452 -6.27 -36.17 -22.65
C GLN A 452 -7.58 -35.39 -22.72
N LEU A 453 -7.98 -34.77 -21.60
CA LEU A 453 -9.18 -33.93 -21.53
C LEU A 453 -9.13 -32.73 -22.50
N ILE A 454 -7.96 -32.13 -22.70
CA ILE A 454 -7.79 -31.05 -23.70
C ILE A 454 -7.90 -31.63 -25.13
N LEU A 455 -7.27 -32.77 -25.39
CA LEU A 455 -7.24 -33.37 -26.74
C LEU A 455 -8.62 -33.87 -27.16
N ASP A 456 -9.39 -34.48 -26.25
CA ASP A 456 -10.70 -35.00 -26.53
C ASP A 456 -11.78 -33.93 -26.66
N ASN A 457 -11.83 -32.99 -25.72
CA ASN A 457 -12.89 -32.00 -25.66
C ASN A 457 -12.59 -30.70 -26.43
N TYR A 458 -11.31 -30.39 -26.64
CA TYR A 458 -10.90 -29.13 -27.26
C TYR A 458 -9.81 -29.30 -28.32
N PRO A 459 -9.97 -30.22 -29.32
CA PRO A 459 -8.91 -30.58 -30.28
C PRO A 459 -8.43 -29.40 -31.13
N ASN A 460 -9.30 -28.42 -31.38
CA ASN A 460 -8.99 -27.24 -32.17
C ASN A 460 -8.37 -26.08 -31.36
N SER A 461 -8.26 -26.24 -30.05
CA SER A 461 -7.67 -25.19 -29.19
C SER A 461 -6.18 -25.02 -29.43
N LYS A 462 -5.68 -23.82 -29.17
CA LYS A 462 -4.23 -23.56 -29.17
C LYS A 462 -3.45 -24.47 -28.21
N TYR A 463 -4.08 -24.86 -27.12
CA TYR A 463 -3.47 -25.72 -26.11
C TYR A 463 -3.36 -27.18 -26.57
N ALA A 464 -4.36 -27.71 -27.30
CA ALA A 464 -4.27 -29.04 -27.93
C ALA A 464 -3.13 -29.07 -28.95
N LYS A 465 -3.01 -28.04 -29.77
CA LYS A 465 -1.91 -27.91 -30.74
C LYS A 465 -0.55 -27.90 -30.07
N LEU A 466 -0.42 -27.15 -28.93
CA LEU A 466 0.79 -27.16 -28.09
C LEU A 466 1.15 -28.54 -27.56
N LEU A 467 0.16 -29.28 -27.06
CA LEU A 467 0.35 -30.61 -26.47
C LEU A 467 0.72 -31.71 -27.50
N LEU A 468 0.31 -31.53 -28.75
CA LEU A 468 0.63 -32.44 -29.87
C LEU A 468 1.97 -32.13 -30.54
N GLY A 469 2.73 -31.14 -30.02
CA GLY A 469 4.00 -30.73 -30.61
C GLY A 469 3.85 -30.00 -31.95
N GLY A 470 2.66 -29.46 -32.20
CA GLY A 470 2.33 -28.75 -33.45
C GLY A 470 3.14 -27.47 -33.62
N LYS A 471 3.81 -27.38 -34.77
CA LYS A 471 4.66 -26.28 -35.22
C LYS A 471 3.94 -24.95 -35.43
N THR A 472 2.64 -24.82 -35.09
CA THR A 472 1.81 -23.64 -35.38
C THR A 472 2.03 -22.46 -34.44
N LEU A 473 2.75 -22.64 -33.29
CA LEU A 473 3.27 -21.52 -32.54
C LEU A 473 4.56 -20.95 -33.14
N SER A 474 5.18 -21.68 -34.10
CA SER A 474 6.41 -21.19 -34.73
C SER A 474 6.14 -20.03 -35.67
N ASP A 475 5.04 -19.98 -36.39
CA ASP A 475 4.83 -18.94 -37.40
C ASP A 475 4.36 -17.62 -36.78
N GLU A 476 3.39 -17.64 -35.85
CA GLU A 476 3.03 -16.43 -35.10
C GLU A 476 4.12 -15.98 -34.11
N SER A 477 4.79 -16.89 -33.42
CA SER A 477 5.89 -16.55 -32.51
C SER A 477 7.17 -16.18 -33.28
N LEU A 478 7.40 -16.73 -34.47
CA LEU A 478 8.49 -16.32 -35.37
C LEU A 478 8.19 -14.96 -35.99
N ALA A 479 6.95 -14.69 -36.42
CA ALA A 479 6.50 -13.38 -36.87
C ALA A 479 6.64 -12.33 -35.75
N MET A 480 6.18 -12.68 -34.54
CA MET A 480 6.32 -11.80 -33.38
C MET A 480 7.77 -11.59 -32.94
N LYS A 481 8.62 -12.64 -32.98
CA LYS A 481 10.07 -12.50 -32.72
C LYS A 481 10.74 -11.64 -33.79
N LYS A 482 10.38 -11.80 -35.06
CA LYS A 482 10.88 -10.99 -36.15
C LYS A 482 10.48 -9.51 -35.98
N GLU A 483 9.20 -9.24 -35.67
CA GLU A 483 8.72 -7.90 -35.39
C GLU A 483 9.40 -7.28 -34.16
N ASN A 484 9.54 -8.01 -33.07
CA ASN A 484 10.28 -7.55 -31.89
C ASN A 484 11.75 -7.25 -32.19
N THR A 485 12.39 -8.04 -33.05
CA THR A 485 13.79 -7.80 -33.46
C THR A 485 13.89 -6.53 -34.32
N GLU A 486 12.94 -6.32 -35.22
CA GLU A 486 12.87 -5.11 -36.04
C GLU A 486 12.58 -3.87 -35.19
N TYR A 487 11.63 -3.96 -34.27
CA TYR A 487 11.36 -2.90 -33.30
C TYR A 487 12.58 -2.54 -32.48
N SER A 488 13.32 -3.54 -31.96
CA SER A 488 14.55 -3.34 -31.17
C SER A 488 15.62 -2.63 -31.97
N LYS A 489 15.77 -2.93 -33.27
CA LYS A 489 16.68 -2.22 -34.18
C LYS A 489 16.30 -0.76 -34.36
N LEU A 490 15.00 -0.48 -34.56
CA LEU A 490 14.49 0.88 -34.71
C LEU A 490 14.62 1.69 -33.42
N PHE A 491 14.37 1.05 -32.28
CA PHE A 491 14.56 1.66 -30.96
C PHE A 491 16.04 1.98 -30.69
N SER A 492 16.95 1.11 -31.11
CA SER A 492 18.40 1.39 -31.06
C SER A 492 18.79 2.54 -31.96
N GLY A 493 18.17 2.64 -33.17
CA GLY A 493 18.32 3.78 -34.09
C GLY A 493 17.83 5.09 -33.44
N TYR A 494 16.71 5.07 -32.78
CA TYR A 494 16.21 6.22 -32.00
C TYR A 494 17.19 6.65 -30.91
N LYS A 495 17.72 5.71 -30.13
CA LYS A 495 18.75 5.99 -29.12
C LYS A 495 20.04 6.56 -29.70
N ALA A 496 20.37 6.17 -30.92
CA ALA A 496 21.54 6.66 -31.66
C ALA A 496 21.29 8.00 -32.37
N GLY A 497 20.12 8.64 -32.20
CA GLY A 497 19.78 9.93 -32.82
C GLY A 497 19.35 9.86 -34.29
N LYS A 498 19.16 8.66 -34.86
CA LYS A 498 18.76 8.47 -36.28
C LYS A 498 17.23 8.63 -36.43
N TYR A 499 16.70 9.81 -36.07
CA TYR A 499 15.26 10.05 -35.97
C TYR A 499 14.53 9.94 -37.30
N THR A 500 15.08 10.52 -38.37
CA THR A 500 14.45 10.52 -39.72
C THR A 500 14.19 9.10 -40.23
N ASN A 501 15.21 8.24 -40.19
CA ASN A 501 15.09 6.84 -40.61
C ASN A 501 14.11 6.06 -39.71
N THR A 502 14.07 6.36 -38.40
CA THR A 502 13.14 5.73 -37.48
C THR A 502 11.71 6.15 -37.76
N ILE A 503 11.45 7.43 -38.05
CA ILE A 503 10.11 7.97 -38.43
C ILE A 503 9.60 7.28 -39.69
N GLU A 504 10.42 7.17 -40.73
CA GLU A 504 10.05 6.53 -41.98
C GLU A 504 9.73 5.04 -41.81
N ALA A 505 10.62 4.31 -41.17
CA ALA A 505 10.42 2.89 -40.92
C ALA A 505 9.20 2.60 -40.04
N CYS A 506 8.99 3.35 -38.96
CA CYS A 506 7.77 3.25 -38.13
C CYS A 506 6.53 3.60 -38.93
N SER A 507 6.58 4.63 -39.84
CA SER A 507 5.45 4.99 -40.70
C SER A 507 5.04 3.85 -41.62
N ASN A 508 6.01 3.14 -42.17
CA ASN A 508 5.75 1.99 -43.04
C ASN A 508 5.12 0.82 -42.26
N LYS A 509 5.59 0.56 -41.04
CA LYS A 509 4.99 -0.47 -40.14
C LYS A 509 3.57 -0.12 -39.68
N MET A 510 3.27 1.16 -39.52
CA MET A 510 1.93 1.65 -39.13
C MET A 510 0.91 1.67 -40.28
N LYS A 511 1.30 1.34 -41.51
CA LYS A 511 0.35 1.13 -42.61
C LYS A 511 -0.53 -0.10 -42.38
N ASP A 512 0.02 -1.09 -41.71
CA ASP A 512 -0.69 -2.30 -41.28
C ASP A 512 -1.24 -2.09 -39.88
N THR A 513 -2.53 -1.82 -39.78
CA THR A 513 -3.22 -1.65 -38.47
C THR A 513 -3.41 -2.95 -37.70
N THR A 514 -3.17 -4.11 -38.32
CA THR A 514 -3.24 -5.43 -37.70
C THR A 514 -1.91 -5.85 -37.08
N ASN A 515 -0.86 -5.07 -37.29
CA ASN A 515 0.46 -5.35 -36.71
C ASN A 515 0.39 -5.34 -35.17
N PRO A 516 0.82 -6.44 -34.51
CA PRO A 516 0.74 -6.54 -33.03
C PRO A 516 1.55 -5.49 -32.28
N LEU A 517 2.56 -4.87 -32.93
CA LEU A 517 3.37 -3.80 -32.36
C LEU A 517 2.98 -2.39 -32.85
N PHE A 518 1.81 -2.25 -33.47
CA PHE A 518 1.33 -0.97 -34.03
C PHE A 518 1.44 0.19 -33.03
N CYS A 519 0.98 -0.02 -31.81
CA CYS A 519 0.99 1.00 -30.75
C CYS A 519 2.42 1.40 -30.35
N GLN A 520 3.31 0.45 -30.28
CA GLN A 520 4.71 0.67 -29.92
C GLN A 520 5.47 1.41 -31.04
N TYR A 521 5.24 1.03 -32.29
CA TYR A 521 5.76 1.76 -33.47
C TYR A 521 5.22 3.19 -33.51
N GLY A 522 3.95 3.38 -33.19
CA GLY A 522 3.32 4.68 -33.11
C GLY A 522 4.00 5.60 -32.09
N LEU A 523 4.21 5.12 -30.86
CA LEU A 523 4.89 5.90 -29.84
C LEU A 523 6.35 6.18 -30.19
N LEU A 524 7.08 5.19 -30.74
CA LEU A 524 8.47 5.38 -31.16
C LEU A 524 8.57 6.45 -32.27
N LYS A 525 7.63 6.44 -33.22
CA LYS A 525 7.49 7.49 -34.23
C LYS A 525 7.21 8.85 -33.61
N ALA A 526 6.26 8.93 -32.67
CA ALA A 526 5.89 10.17 -31.99
C ALA A 526 7.08 10.77 -31.22
N TYR A 527 7.80 9.95 -30.45
CA TYR A 527 9.01 10.40 -29.74
C TYR A 527 10.13 10.81 -30.72
N SER A 528 10.28 10.12 -31.84
CA SER A 528 11.26 10.48 -32.88
C SER A 528 10.90 11.82 -33.53
N LEU A 529 9.62 12.07 -33.82
CA LEU A 529 9.14 13.37 -34.33
C LEU A 529 9.37 14.51 -33.32
N LYS A 530 9.16 14.25 -32.02
CA LYS A 530 9.40 15.23 -30.92
C LYS A 530 10.89 15.58 -30.80
N LYS A 531 11.79 14.66 -31.10
CA LYS A 531 13.27 14.85 -30.97
C LYS A 531 13.90 15.38 -32.26
N ASN A 532 13.25 15.22 -33.40
CA ASN A 532 13.74 15.72 -34.69
C ASN A 532 13.41 17.20 -34.80
N ASN A 533 14.44 18.05 -34.68
CA ASN A 533 14.34 19.52 -34.62
C ASN A 533 13.86 20.20 -35.95
N ASP A 534 13.48 19.44 -36.96
CA ASP A 534 12.90 19.99 -38.20
C ASP A 534 11.50 20.54 -37.95
N THR A 535 11.44 21.84 -37.94
CA THR A 535 10.43 22.87 -37.77
C THR A 535 8.98 22.54 -38.15
N LEU A 536 8.04 23.38 -37.83
CA LEU A 536 6.61 23.59 -38.14
C LEU A 536 5.78 22.40 -38.70
N ASN A 537 6.30 21.59 -39.61
CA ASN A 537 5.63 20.43 -40.22
C ASN A 537 5.64 19.16 -39.33
N ASN A 538 6.55 19.08 -38.37
CA ASN A 538 6.66 17.92 -37.47
C ASN A 538 5.64 17.94 -36.36
N ASN A 539 5.19 19.10 -35.90
CA ASN A 539 4.15 19.19 -34.86
C ASN A 539 2.81 18.68 -35.34
N THR A 540 2.42 18.99 -36.60
CA THR A 540 1.17 18.47 -37.19
C THR A 540 1.22 16.96 -37.40
N LYS A 541 2.37 16.42 -37.84
CA LYS A 541 2.59 14.97 -37.97
C LYS A 541 2.65 14.27 -36.63
N LEU A 542 3.23 14.89 -35.62
CA LEU A 542 3.26 14.40 -34.25
C LEU A 542 1.84 14.28 -33.67
N ILE A 543 1.05 15.35 -33.78
CA ILE A 543 -0.33 15.39 -33.28
C ILE A 543 -1.19 14.35 -34.01
N SER A 544 -1.08 14.22 -35.33
CA SER A 544 -1.83 13.22 -36.10
C SER A 544 -1.46 11.79 -35.74
N THR A 545 -0.16 11.53 -35.51
CA THR A 545 0.33 10.22 -35.07
C THR A 545 -0.20 9.89 -33.68
N LEU A 546 -0.12 10.81 -32.70
CA LEU A 546 -0.64 10.61 -31.35
C LEU A 546 -2.15 10.38 -31.35
N LYS A 547 -2.93 11.14 -32.15
CA LYS A 547 -4.37 10.91 -32.32
C LYS A 547 -4.67 9.51 -32.88
N SER A 548 -3.87 9.05 -33.85
CA SER A 548 -3.99 7.69 -34.39
C SER A 548 -3.75 6.61 -33.32
N ILE A 549 -2.75 6.80 -32.46
CA ILE A 549 -2.47 5.88 -31.36
C ILE A 549 -3.66 5.87 -30.39
N VAL A 550 -4.16 7.03 -29.97
CA VAL A 550 -5.32 7.11 -29.06
C VAL A 550 -6.52 6.37 -29.66
N LYS A 551 -6.78 6.50 -30.96
CA LYS A 551 -7.91 5.84 -31.63
C LYS A 551 -7.74 4.32 -31.75
N GLN A 552 -6.55 3.85 -32.14
CA GLN A 552 -6.32 2.43 -32.47
C GLN A 552 -5.89 1.60 -31.26
N CYS A 553 -5.29 2.23 -30.24
CA CYS A 553 -4.73 1.55 -29.07
C CYS A 553 -5.56 1.78 -27.80
N LEU A 554 -6.84 2.04 -27.97
CA LEU A 554 -7.76 2.37 -26.88
C LEU A 554 -7.70 1.34 -25.74
N GLY A 555 -7.59 1.81 -24.47
CA GLY A 555 -7.51 0.93 -23.30
C GLY A 555 -6.13 0.32 -23.03
N THR A 556 -5.09 0.76 -23.74
CA THR A 556 -3.70 0.36 -23.48
C THR A 556 -2.88 1.49 -22.85
N GLU A 557 -1.81 1.15 -22.13
CA GLU A 557 -0.86 2.12 -21.59
C GLU A 557 -0.24 3.03 -22.67
N PHE A 558 -0.21 2.58 -23.92
CA PHE A 558 0.30 3.36 -25.07
C PHE A 558 -0.64 4.50 -25.44
N ALA A 559 -1.94 4.30 -25.33
CA ALA A 559 -2.93 5.35 -25.50
C ALA A 559 -2.82 6.40 -24.39
N ASP A 560 -2.65 5.98 -23.15
CA ASP A 560 -2.47 6.88 -22.00
C ASP A 560 -1.20 7.74 -22.14
N GLN A 561 -0.09 7.14 -22.59
CA GLN A 561 1.13 7.88 -22.89
C GLN A 561 0.94 8.88 -24.04
N ALA A 562 0.21 8.51 -25.09
CA ALA A 562 -0.08 9.41 -26.21
C ALA A 562 -0.96 10.58 -25.77
N ILE A 563 -1.96 10.36 -24.92
CA ILE A 563 -2.81 11.40 -24.31
C ILE A 563 -1.97 12.35 -23.45
N SER A 564 -1.08 11.83 -22.63
CA SER A 564 -0.18 12.64 -21.79
C SER A 564 0.66 13.60 -22.65
N VAL A 565 1.25 13.10 -23.76
CA VAL A 565 2.05 13.94 -24.66
C VAL A 565 1.18 14.96 -25.42
N LEU A 566 -0.07 14.63 -25.79
CA LEU A 566 -1.00 15.58 -26.38
C LEU A 566 -1.39 16.71 -25.41
N ASN A 567 -1.58 16.39 -24.14
CA ASN A 567 -1.87 17.37 -23.09
C ASN A 567 -0.68 18.31 -22.87
N ASP A 568 0.55 17.79 -22.86
CA ASP A 568 1.78 18.60 -22.78
C ASP A 568 1.90 19.60 -23.92
N LEU A 569 1.42 19.22 -25.13
CA LEU A 569 1.41 20.07 -26.33
C LEU A 569 0.26 21.08 -26.32
N LYS A 570 -0.56 21.17 -25.26
CA LYS A 570 -1.76 22.02 -25.14
C LYS A 570 -2.74 21.88 -26.32
N VAL A 571 -2.76 20.75 -26.97
CA VAL A 571 -3.72 20.43 -28.01
C VAL A 571 -5.01 19.99 -27.35
N LYS A 572 -6.05 20.81 -27.40
CA LYS A 572 -7.40 20.39 -27.05
C LYS A 572 -7.78 19.21 -27.95
N THR A 573 -7.81 18.03 -27.40
CA THR A 573 -8.42 16.89 -28.06
C THR A 573 -9.93 17.12 -28.04
N ALA A 574 -10.42 17.83 -29.06
CA ALA A 574 -11.84 17.85 -29.35
C ALA A 574 -12.17 16.47 -29.92
N GLU A 575 -12.48 15.55 -29.08
CA GLU A 575 -13.34 14.39 -29.31
C GLU A 575 -13.11 13.43 -28.15
N ASN A 576 -14.11 13.36 -27.30
CA ASN A 576 -14.29 12.38 -26.24
C ASN A 576 -14.30 10.95 -26.82
N LEU A 577 -13.13 10.32 -26.85
CA LEU A 577 -13.03 8.87 -27.03
C LEU A 577 -12.30 8.31 -25.80
N ASN A 578 -13.10 7.83 -24.86
CA ASN A 578 -12.76 7.39 -23.50
C ASN A 578 -12.23 8.50 -22.60
N GLN A 579 -13.14 9.34 -22.16
CA GLN A 579 -13.05 9.93 -20.85
C GLN A 579 -12.90 8.78 -19.83
N LYS A 580 -11.71 8.60 -19.25
CA LYS A 580 -11.64 8.49 -17.81
C LYS A 580 -12.45 9.70 -17.37
N GLU A 581 -13.62 9.48 -16.80
CA GLU A 581 -14.54 10.54 -16.42
C GLU A 581 -13.69 11.62 -15.76
N LYS A 582 -13.88 12.88 -16.15
CA LYS A 582 -13.19 14.07 -15.61
C LYS A 582 -13.29 14.12 -14.08
N TRP A 583 -14.16 13.27 -13.54
CA TRP A 583 -14.51 13.11 -12.15
C TRP A 583 -14.63 11.62 -11.79
N ASP A 584 -14.35 11.26 -10.56
CA ASP A 584 -14.63 9.93 -9.97
C ASP A 584 -16.14 9.73 -9.64
N PHE A 585 -17.02 10.56 -10.24
CA PHE A 585 -18.47 10.51 -10.06
C PHE A 585 -19.16 9.68 -11.15
N THR A 586 -20.21 8.96 -10.79
CA THR A 586 -20.98 8.11 -11.70
C THR A 586 -22.42 8.55 -11.80
N TYR A 587 -22.95 8.65 -13.05
CA TYR A 587 -24.35 8.95 -13.30
C TYR A 587 -25.21 7.70 -13.20
N ASN A 588 -26.06 7.63 -12.17
CA ASN A 588 -26.98 6.52 -11.92
C ASN A 588 -28.36 7.07 -11.54
N PRO A 589 -29.22 7.42 -12.52
CA PRO A 589 -30.47 8.13 -12.26
C PRO A 589 -31.53 7.32 -11.50
N ASP A 590 -31.52 5.99 -11.63
CA ASP A 590 -32.53 5.10 -11.06
C ASP A 590 -32.22 4.63 -9.62
N THR A 591 -31.10 5.10 -9.06
CA THR A 591 -30.72 4.80 -7.65
C THR A 591 -31.23 5.85 -6.69
N LEU A 592 -31.12 5.55 -5.38
CA LEU A 592 -31.40 6.52 -4.32
C LEU A 592 -30.61 7.81 -4.54
N HIS A 593 -31.27 8.94 -4.32
CA HIS A 593 -30.65 10.26 -4.36
C HIS A 593 -30.95 11.05 -3.10
N TYR A 594 -30.06 11.97 -2.80
CA TYR A 594 -30.17 12.94 -1.71
C TYR A 594 -30.14 14.35 -2.31
N PHE A 595 -30.86 15.27 -1.68
CA PHE A 595 -30.73 16.70 -1.95
C PHE A 595 -29.67 17.26 -0.98
N ILE A 596 -28.77 18.07 -1.52
CA ILE A 596 -27.66 18.70 -0.79
C ILE A 596 -27.81 20.22 -0.87
N LEU A 597 -27.58 20.87 0.26
CA LEU A 597 -27.37 22.31 0.36
C LEU A 597 -26.01 22.53 1.00
N ILE A 598 -25.15 23.31 0.36
CA ILE A 598 -23.84 23.72 0.87
C ILE A 598 -23.91 25.18 1.27
N ALA A 599 -23.40 25.51 2.45
CA ALA A 599 -23.33 26.87 2.95
C ALA A 599 -22.04 27.11 3.73
N PRO A 600 -21.50 28.34 3.72
CA PRO A 600 -20.34 28.68 4.53
C PRO A 600 -20.63 28.52 6.02
N LYS A 601 -19.61 28.15 6.79
CA LYS A 601 -19.71 28.00 8.23
C LYS A 601 -19.95 29.35 8.94
N ASP A 602 -19.27 30.37 8.47
CA ASP A 602 -19.33 31.71 9.07
C ASP A 602 -20.50 32.51 8.52
N GLY A 603 -21.29 33.09 9.41
CA GLY A 603 -22.45 33.92 9.05
C GLY A 603 -23.71 33.14 8.66
N PHE A 604 -23.70 31.79 8.69
CA PHE A 604 -24.83 30.94 8.33
C PHE A 604 -25.24 30.04 9.50
N SER A 605 -26.50 30.14 9.94
CA SER A 605 -27.06 29.30 11.02
C SER A 605 -27.57 27.98 10.46
N ILE A 606 -26.76 26.91 10.56
CA ILE A 606 -27.15 25.58 10.07
C ILE A 606 -28.38 25.02 10.75
N ASN A 607 -28.57 25.28 12.05
CA ASN A 607 -29.72 24.82 12.80
C ASN A 607 -31.04 25.50 12.33
N SER A 608 -30.99 26.79 12.07
CA SER A 608 -32.12 27.52 11.49
C SER A 608 -32.45 27.00 10.09
N ALA A 609 -31.45 26.77 9.27
CA ALA A 609 -31.62 26.24 7.92
C ALA A 609 -32.18 24.79 7.92
N LYS A 610 -31.67 23.94 8.83
CA LYS A 610 -32.17 22.58 9.02
C LYS A 610 -33.67 22.59 9.41
N ASN A 611 -34.07 23.43 10.38
CA ASN A 611 -35.45 23.59 10.80
C ASN A 611 -36.33 24.11 9.67
N ASN A 612 -35.87 25.11 8.92
CA ASN A 612 -36.60 25.66 7.78
C ASN A 612 -36.78 24.60 6.68
N THR A 613 -35.78 23.78 6.43
CA THR A 613 -35.82 22.67 5.46
C THR A 613 -36.81 21.59 5.95
N ALA A 614 -36.81 21.25 7.25
CA ALA A 614 -37.75 20.29 7.82
C ALA A 614 -39.20 20.81 7.76
N ASN A 615 -39.42 22.09 8.04
CA ASN A 615 -40.74 22.71 7.91
C ASN A 615 -41.25 22.72 6.46
N PHE A 616 -40.33 23.02 5.48
CA PHE A 616 -40.65 22.93 4.08
C PHE A 616 -41.04 21.50 3.66
N ASN A 617 -40.32 20.49 4.16
CA ASN A 617 -40.63 19.08 3.90
C ASN A 617 -42.01 18.71 4.44
N SER A 618 -42.30 19.10 5.68
CA SER A 618 -43.60 18.81 6.30
C SER A 618 -44.76 19.46 5.58
N SER A 619 -44.56 20.66 5.02
CA SER A 619 -45.63 21.41 4.34
C SER A 619 -45.84 20.97 2.88
N ASN A 620 -44.82 20.53 2.18
CA ASN A 620 -44.87 20.29 0.73
C ASN A 620 -44.64 18.82 0.33
N PHE A 621 -44.00 18.00 1.20
CA PHE A 621 -43.59 16.64 0.91
C PHE A 621 -43.83 15.69 2.08
N SER A 622 -44.89 15.90 2.84
CA SER A 622 -45.25 15.12 4.04
C SER A 622 -45.34 13.60 3.79
N GLU A 623 -45.81 13.21 2.58
CA GLU A 623 -45.98 11.82 2.19
C GLU A 623 -44.62 11.07 2.02
N LEU A 624 -43.52 11.80 1.73
CA LEU A 624 -42.24 11.20 1.44
C LEU A 624 -41.39 10.91 2.70
N LYS A 625 -41.85 11.33 3.89
CA LYS A 625 -41.15 11.13 5.19
C LYS A 625 -39.65 11.45 5.13
N LEU A 626 -39.30 12.58 4.48
CA LEU A 626 -37.91 12.96 4.22
C LEU A 626 -37.17 13.27 5.52
N LYS A 627 -35.97 12.72 5.67
CA LYS A 627 -35.08 13.01 6.82
C LYS A 627 -34.10 14.11 6.48
N VAL A 628 -33.93 15.09 7.40
CA VAL A 628 -32.99 16.20 7.25
C VAL A 628 -31.85 16.02 8.25
N SER A 629 -30.59 16.00 7.75
CA SER A 629 -29.39 15.94 8.58
C SER A 629 -28.41 17.04 8.17
N SER A 630 -27.47 17.38 9.03
CA SER A 630 -26.41 18.35 8.74
C SER A 630 -25.05 17.83 9.15
N THR A 631 -24.01 18.21 8.43
CA THR A 631 -22.62 17.82 8.68
C THR A 631 -21.65 18.85 8.08
N PHE A 632 -20.35 18.75 8.38
CA PHE A 632 -19.33 19.56 7.75
C PHE A 632 -18.77 18.86 6.51
N LEU A 633 -18.60 19.60 5.42
CA LEU A 633 -17.90 19.13 4.24
C LEU A 633 -16.38 19.29 4.43
N ASN A 634 -15.97 20.46 4.92
CA ASN A 634 -14.59 20.83 5.20
C ASN A 634 -14.53 21.82 6.37
N THR A 635 -13.41 22.52 6.57
CA THR A 635 -13.21 23.49 7.65
C THR A 635 -14.03 24.80 7.47
N SER A 636 -14.38 25.16 6.23
CA SER A 636 -15.08 26.40 5.85
C SER A 636 -16.54 26.20 5.47
N ASP A 637 -16.92 24.98 5.03
CA ASP A 637 -18.24 24.69 4.49
C ASP A 637 -18.98 23.64 5.29
N GLN A 638 -20.28 23.86 5.47
CA GLN A 638 -21.22 22.95 6.10
C GLN A 638 -22.33 22.57 5.13
N MET A 639 -22.95 21.39 5.36
CA MET A 639 -23.86 20.77 4.43
C MET A 639 -25.14 20.33 5.13
N ILE A 640 -26.29 20.59 4.50
CA ILE A 640 -27.59 19.98 4.86
C ILE A 640 -27.91 18.93 3.83
N ILE A 641 -28.33 17.76 4.29
CA ILE A 641 -28.66 16.60 3.47
C ILE A 641 -30.11 16.22 3.73
N VAL A 642 -30.92 16.22 2.68
CA VAL A 642 -32.28 15.64 2.70
C VAL A 642 -32.22 14.28 2.01
N LYS A 643 -32.57 13.22 2.74
CA LYS A 643 -32.34 11.83 2.32
C LYS A 643 -33.64 11.15 1.86
N TYR A 644 -33.40 10.10 1.03
CA TYR A 644 -34.39 9.08 0.63
C TYR A 644 -35.30 9.43 -0.52
N PHE A 645 -34.79 10.04 -1.59
CA PHE A 645 -35.50 10.09 -2.85
C PHE A 645 -35.23 8.80 -3.65
N LYS A 646 -36.28 8.12 -4.11
CA LYS A 646 -36.15 6.81 -4.79
C LYS A 646 -35.31 6.83 -6.05
N ASN A 647 -35.25 7.96 -6.76
CA ASN A 647 -34.47 8.15 -7.97
C ASN A 647 -34.12 9.63 -8.17
N SER A 648 -33.31 9.93 -9.17
CA SER A 648 -32.88 11.30 -9.51
C SER A 648 -34.06 12.22 -9.85
N LYS A 649 -35.09 11.71 -10.56
CA LYS A 649 -36.26 12.49 -10.96
C LYS A 649 -37.01 13.07 -9.75
N LYS A 650 -37.27 12.22 -8.74
CA LYS A 650 -37.93 12.67 -7.49
C LYS A 650 -37.06 13.67 -6.70
N ALA A 651 -35.75 13.50 -6.72
CA ALA A 651 -34.85 14.42 -6.07
C ALA A 651 -34.73 15.76 -6.85
N LEU A 652 -34.80 15.72 -8.17
CA LEU A 652 -34.84 16.93 -9.02
C LEU A 652 -36.17 17.68 -8.85
N ASP A 653 -37.31 16.99 -8.81
CA ASP A 653 -38.62 17.60 -8.53
C ASP A 653 -38.60 18.36 -7.18
N TYR A 654 -37.97 17.75 -6.17
CA TYR A 654 -37.74 18.39 -4.89
C TYR A 654 -36.83 19.61 -4.97
N LEU A 655 -35.69 19.49 -5.68
CA LEU A 655 -34.73 20.59 -5.89
C LEU A 655 -35.40 21.79 -6.56
N LEU A 656 -36.19 21.55 -7.60
CA LEU A 656 -36.94 22.61 -8.31
C LEU A 656 -37.97 23.29 -7.41
N ALA A 657 -38.71 22.50 -6.66
CA ALA A 657 -39.72 23.03 -5.68
C ALA A 657 -39.01 23.82 -4.58
N PHE A 658 -37.87 23.37 -4.08
CA PHE A 658 -37.07 24.08 -3.09
C PHE A 658 -36.51 25.39 -3.61
N LYS A 659 -35.93 25.39 -4.82
CA LYS A 659 -35.45 26.60 -5.50
C LYS A 659 -36.57 27.63 -5.74
N ALA A 660 -37.75 27.18 -6.11
CA ALA A 660 -38.94 28.05 -6.32
C ALA A 660 -39.43 28.73 -5.03
N ASN A 661 -39.25 28.10 -3.88
CA ASN A 661 -39.63 28.63 -2.58
C ASN A 661 -38.51 29.31 -1.81
N LYS A 662 -37.31 29.43 -2.40
CA LYS A 662 -36.10 30.01 -1.77
C LYS A 662 -36.37 31.41 -1.19
N GLY A 663 -37.17 32.25 -1.84
CA GLY A 663 -37.48 33.60 -1.36
C GLY A 663 -38.37 33.65 -0.10
N LYS A 664 -39.14 32.58 0.19
CA LYS A 664 -39.98 32.45 1.40
C LYS A 664 -39.21 31.89 2.58
N ILE A 665 -38.08 31.21 2.34
CA ILE A 665 -37.21 30.61 3.34
C ILE A 665 -36.11 31.62 3.63
N LYS A 666 -36.29 32.50 4.59
CA LYS A 666 -35.31 33.50 5.02
C LYS A 666 -34.01 32.80 5.43
N SER A 667 -32.96 32.83 4.60
CA SER A 667 -31.59 32.47 4.98
C SER A 667 -30.68 32.04 3.81
N TYR A 668 -31.17 31.94 2.59
CA TYR A 668 -30.41 31.33 1.47
C TYR A 668 -30.13 32.38 0.38
N LYS A 669 -28.95 32.97 0.39
CA LYS A 669 -28.56 33.98 -0.64
C LYS A 669 -27.48 33.48 -1.61
N ASN A 670 -26.47 32.74 -1.14
CA ASN A 670 -25.30 32.33 -1.93
C ASN A 670 -24.92 30.85 -1.73
N GLU A 671 -25.93 29.97 -1.57
CA GLU A 671 -25.70 28.56 -1.32
C GLU A 671 -25.85 27.74 -2.61
N ASP A 672 -25.09 26.66 -2.69
CA ASP A 672 -25.18 25.69 -3.77
C ASP A 672 -26.18 24.59 -3.43
N PHE A 673 -27.03 24.26 -4.41
CA PHE A 673 -28.02 23.21 -4.31
C PHE A 673 -27.88 22.22 -5.44
N PHE A 674 -27.80 20.94 -5.10
CA PHE A 674 -27.72 19.85 -6.08
C PHE A 674 -28.31 18.56 -5.51
N ILE A 675 -28.48 17.57 -6.39
CA ILE A 675 -28.81 16.21 -5.96
C ILE A 675 -27.60 15.30 -6.16
N ILE A 676 -27.50 14.26 -5.37
CA ILE A 676 -26.35 13.37 -5.37
C ILE A 676 -26.78 11.96 -4.99
N ASN A 677 -26.20 10.94 -5.62
CA ASN A 677 -26.37 9.56 -5.16
C ASN A 677 -25.40 9.24 -4.02
N PRO A 678 -25.65 8.20 -3.20
CA PRO A 678 -24.81 7.86 -2.05
C PRO A 678 -23.37 7.55 -2.38
N LYS A 679 -23.09 6.99 -3.58
CA LYS A 679 -21.74 6.70 -4.04
C LYS A 679 -20.96 7.99 -4.29
N ASN A 680 -21.53 8.89 -5.07
CA ASN A 680 -20.92 10.18 -5.38
C ASN A 680 -20.78 11.07 -4.14
N LEU A 681 -21.71 10.97 -3.17
CA LEU A 681 -21.58 11.69 -1.89
C LEU A 681 -20.35 11.24 -1.11
N ARG A 682 -19.96 9.96 -1.19
CA ARG A 682 -18.74 9.44 -0.58
C ARG A 682 -17.51 10.05 -1.23
N GLU A 683 -17.48 10.13 -2.56
CA GLU A 683 -16.37 10.75 -3.31
C GLU A 683 -16.28 12.26 -3.01
N LEU A 684 -17.42 12.96 -2.93
CA LEU A 684 -17.47 14.36 -2.53
C LEU A 684 -16.87 14.60 -1.13
N TYR A 685 -17.08 13.68 -0.18
CA TYR A 685 -16.44 13.73 1.13
C TYR A 685 -14.93 13.50 1.09
N ILE A 686 -14.44 12.73 0.14
CA ILE A 686 -13.01 12.48 -0.08
C ILE A 686 -12.35 13.72 -0.69
N GLU A 687 -12.98 14.30 -1.71
CA GLU A 687 -12.48 15.51 -2.39
C GLU A 687 -12.56 16.77 -1.52
N LYS A 688 -13.54 16.84 -0.61
CA LYS A 688 -13.84 18.00 0.26
C LYS A 688 -14.06 19.31 -0.51
N ASN A 689 -14.41 19.22 -1.79
CA ASN A 689 -14.63 20.34 -2.70
C ASN A 689 -15.83 20.06 -3.60
N THR A 690 -16.71 21.03 -3.77
CA THR A 690 -17.94 20.91 -4.56
C THR A 690 -17.76 21.23 -6.04
N THR A 691 -16.68 21.91 -6.44
CA THR A 691 -16.48 22.44 -7.79
C THR A 691 -16.59 21.35 -8.87
N ASN A 692 -15.89 20.24 -8.67
CA ASN A 692 -15.92 19.12 -9.62
C ASN A 692 -17.30 18.46 -9.68
N TYR A 693 -17.97 18.32 -8.54
CA TYR A 693 -19.30 17.73 -8.51
C TYR A 693 -20.35 18.65 -9.13
N LEU A 694 -20.27 19.97 -8.95
CA LEU A 694 -21.19 20.93 -9.58
C LEU A 694 -21.06 20.95 -11.10
N GLU A 695 -19.85 20.78 -11.66
CA GLU A 695 -19.65 20.62 -13.09
C GLU A 695 -20.28 19.31 -13.60
N PHE A 696 -20.05 18.20 -12.89
CA PHE A 696 -20.70 16.91 -13.16
C PHE A 696 -22.23 17.01 -13.09
N PHE A 697 -22.75 17.66 -12.04
CA PHE A 697 -24.19 17.85 -11.84
C PHE A 697 -24.83 18.62 -13.00
N LYS A 698 -24.20 19.73 -13.43
CA LYS A 698 -24.68 20.50 -14.58
C LYS A 698 -24.68 19.71 -15.88
N GLN A 699 -23.71 18.83 -16.07
CA GLN A 699 -23.61 18.04 -17.31
C GLN A 699 -24.63 16.92 -17.38
N PHE A 700 -24.98 16.27 -16.28
CA PHE A 700 -25.78 15.04 -16.27
C PHE A 700 -27.19 15.20 -15.67
N TYR A 701 -27.45 16.24 -14.88
CA TYR A 701 -28.72 16.41 -14.18
C TYR A 701 -29.45 17.72 -14.55
N GLU A 702 -28.80 18.75 -15.06
CA GLU A 702 -29.36 19.98 -15.63
C GLU A 702 -29.32 19.94 -17.16
#